data_606973b1a77a1d56e82f3e7b0d8cebc1
#
_entry.id   606973b1a77a1d56e82f3e7b0d8cebc1
#
_cell.length_a   1.000
_cell.length_b   1.000
_cell.length_c   1.000
_cell.angle_alpha   90.00
_cell.angle_beta   90.00
_cell.angle_gamma   90.00
#
_symmetry.space_group_name_H-M   'P 1'
#
loop_
_entity.id
_entity.type
_entity.pdbx_description
1 polymer ?
#
loop_
_entity_poly.entity_id
_entity_poly.type
_entity_poly.pdbx_seq_one_letter_code
_entity_poly.pdbx_strand_id
1 'polypeptide(L)'
;MSTRLAKGGRLIDRAKPLNFTFNGKPLRGYAGDTLASALLGAGQVMLGRSFKYHRPRGLVASGVEEPNALVGLGRNARFEPDQRTTTTELFEGAETRSQNHWPSLDFDVGEINDKLYKFFPAGFYYKTFMFPRFAWKHLFEPIVRQSAGLGGVPREADVDRYEQAYAYTDALVAGGGVAGLAAALREARTGKRVMVLEQTPHWGGRAPVDGGQIDGQAAADWIRNAVQILEGMDNVTLMTRTMLAGLHDHGYAIGYQSVGDATPGDGRPRHRLWRIRAGLTITATGAIERPLAFAGNDVPGVMLAGAVRDYIVNWGVSPGDRTVIVTNNDDAYRTALAVLDAGLTVAAVVDAREHASGRLAQKVRERGVRVLEGRGIAKVHGRKAVTGVAICAQAGEGGVIEQIACDCVAMSGGWSPVVHLWSHCGGKLTWDNTHAMFRPDPDRPPLGDAGQPLARAVGAANGLLTLPEIMAEADLPAVTEPEAPLAPVWVMPAGAKEALKFKSFLDYQNDVKVSDVQLAAREGYESVEHTKRYTTLGMATDQGKLSNINGLAVLSDALGQPIPATGTTTFRPPYTPISFGAIAAEARGEIFQPLRRTPMHAWHESHGVAWEPVGLWRRPYTYPRTGESHRTAVNREITNTRSNVGLLDASTLGKILVKGPDAGRFLDLMYTNMMSTLPVGKCRYGLMCNDNGFLMDDGVVVRLSEDSWLCHTTSGGADRIHGHMEDWLQCEWWDFKVYTANLTEQFAQVAVVGPKARLLLEKLGGMDVSAEALPFMTFAEGTLGGFDARVFRISFSGELSYEIAVPAAQGLAFWQALHDAGAEFGAMPYGTEALHVMRAEKGFIMIGDESDGTVIPQDLGLSWAISKKKADYIGKRAQERSHMTDPDRWQLVGLETLDGSVLPDGVYAVADGYNANGQRHTQGRVTSTYFSPTLGRGIAMGLVKHGPARMGEVLDFPADKGAVIKARIVDPVFYDKEGKKQNV
;
A
#
# COMPACT_ATOMS: atom_id res chain seq x y z
N MET A 1 -33.13 -7.26 -25.57
CA MET A 1 -34.28 -6.28 -25.57
C MET A 1 -34.00 -5.33 -24.41
N SER A 2 -34.57 -4.11 -24.47
CA SER A 2 -34.45 -3.18 -23.35
C SER A 2 -35.32 -3.66 -22.17
N THR A 3 -34.78 -3.60 -20.98
CA THR A 3 -35.51 -3.89 -19.72
C THR A 3 -35.95 -2.62 -19.02
N ARG A 4 -35.81 -1.45 -19.66
CA ARG A 4 -36.25 -0.13 -19.16
C ARG A 4 -37.78 -0.06 -19.12
N LEU A 5 -38.35 0.18 -17.97
CA LEU A 5 -39.78 0.37 -17.77
C LEU A 5 -40.26 1.67 -18.42
N ALA A 6 -41.48 1.66 -18.93
CA ALA A 6 -42.06 2.85 -19.57
C ALA A 6 -42.27 4.03 -18.60
N LYS A 7 -42.50 3.73 -17.32
CA LYS A 7 -42.71 4.70 -16.23
C LYS A 7 -41.81 4.39 -15.06
N GLY A 8 -41.69 5.29 -14.10
CA GLY A 8 -40.88 5.12 -12.90
C GLY A 8 -39.42 5.57 -13.09
N GLY A 9 -38.60 5.30 -12.08
CA GLY A 9 -37.22 5.76 -12.02
C GLY A 9 -37.12 7.16 -11.43
N ARG A 10 -37.17 7.25 -10.08
CA ARG A 10 -37.18 8.54 -9.36
C ARG A 10 -35.86 9.31 -9.48
N LEU A 11 -34.77 8.68 -9.83
CA LEU A 11 -33.44 9.29 -9.92
C LEU A 11 -33.05 9.69 -11.35
N ILE A 12 -33.71 9.17 -12.37
CA ILE A 12 -33.36 9.45 -13.77
C ILE A 12 -34.13 10.63 -14.36
N ASP A 13 -33.43 11.43 -15.17
CA ASP A 13 -34.06 12.45 -16.02
C ASP A 13 -34.25 11.91 -17.45
N ARG A 14 -35.47 11.47 -17.78
CA ARG A 14 -35.79 10.88 -19.10
C ARG A 14 -35.70 11.90 -20.26
N ALA A 15 -35.68 13.20 -19.95
CA ALA A 15 -35.49 14.24 -20.93
C ALA A 15 -34.03 14.43 -21.35
N LYS A 16 -33.08 13.85 -20.56
CA LYS A 16 -31.64 13.95 -20.78
C LYS A 16 -31.01 12.58 -21.08
N PRO A 17 -31.18 12.07 -22.31
CA PRO A 17 -30.52 10.83 -22.72
C PRO A 17 -28.99 10.99 -22.79
N LEU A 18 -28.26 9.96 -22.42
CA LEU A 18 -26.80 9.89 -22.49
C LEU A 18 -26.39 8.69 -23.34
N ASN A 19 -25.41 8.91 -24.24
CA ASN A 19 -24.83 7.84 -25.07
C ASN A 19 -23.54 7.33 -24.46
N PHE A 20 -23.34 6.02 -24.50
CA PHE A 20 -22.14 5.38 -24.01
C PHE A 20 -21.85 4.10 -24.79
N THR A 21 -20.71 3.44 -24.54
CA THR A 21 -20.38 2.18 -25.22
C THR A 21 -20.06 1.09 -24.21
N PHE A 22 -20.44 -0.14 -24.53
CA PHE A 22 -20.00 -1.35 -23.84
C PHE A 22 -19.44 -2.36 -24.84
N ASN A 23 -18.17 -2.73 -24.68
CA ASN A 23 -17.43 -3.57 -25.63
C ASN A 23 -17.52 -3.06 -27.08
N GLY A 24 -17.47 -1.73 -27.24
CA GLY A 24 -17.57 -1.06 -28.54
C GLY A 24 -19.00 -0.98 -29.12
N LYS A 25 -20.01 -1.55 -28.47
CA LYS A 25 -21.42 -1.41 -28.89
C LYS A 25 -22.01 -0.13 -28.32
N PRO A 26 -22.64 0.73 -29.15
CA PRO A 26 -23.31 1.94 -28.68
C PRO A 26 -24.58 1.57 -27.90
N LEU A 27 -24.74 2.19 -26.73
CA LEU A 27 -25.88 2.04 -25.83
C LEU A 27 -26.38 3.41 -25.39
N ARG A 28 -27.56 3.44 -24.79
CA ARG A 28 -28.22 4.66 -24.33
C ARG A 28 -28.76 4.47 -22.91
N GLY A 29 -28.47 5.43 -22.05
CA GLY A 29 -29.05 5.62 -20.72
C GLY A 29 -29.62 7.03 -20.53
N TYR A 30 -29.75 7.46 -19.29
CA TYR A 30 -30.29 8.77 -18.93
C TYR A 30 -29.43 9.42 -17.84
N ALA A 31 -29.47 10.74 -17.74
CA ALA A 31 -28.88 11.44 -16.61
C ALA A 31 -29.49 10.93 -15.30
N GLY A 32 -28.64 10.62 -14.29
CA GLY A 32 -29.04 9.97 -13.04
C GLY A 32 -28.98 8.46 -13.05
N ASP A 33 -28.69 7.82 -14.20
CA ASP A 33 -28.30 6.40 -14.21
C ASP A 33 -26.91 6.19 -13.61
N THR A 34 -26.71 5.03 -12.99
CA THR A 34 -25.38 4.44 -12.86
C THR A 34 -25.03 3.66 -14.13
N LEU A 35 -23.75 3.33 -14.33
CA LEU A 35 -23.40 2.42 -15.43
C LEU A 35 -24.15 1.10 -15.35
N ALA A 36 -24.35 0.56 -14.12
CA ALA A 36 -25.09 -0.68 -13.90
C ALA A 36 -26.55 -0.56 -14.33
N SER A 37 -27.26 0.47 -13.92
CA SER A 37 -28.67 0.66 -14.28
C SER A 37 -28.85 0.92 -15.78
N ALA A 38 -27.91 1.63 -16.42
CA ALA A 38 -27.91 1.87 -17.86
C ALA A 38 -27.62 0.58 -18.65
N LEU A 39 -26.66 -0.22 -18.24
CA LEU A 39 -26.33 -1.51 -18.86
C LEU A 39 -27.50 -2.48 -18.74
N LEU A 40 -28.06 -2.63 -17.53
CA LEU A 40 -29.22 -3.48 -17.30
C LEU A 40 -30.43 -2.99 -18.11
N GLY A 41 -30.70 -1.67 -18.10
CA GLY A 41 -31.76 -1.07 -18.90
C GLY A 41 -31.61 -1.25 -20.41
N ALA A 42 -30.38 -1.42 -20.89
CA ALA A 42 -30.07 -1.78 -22.27
C ALA A 42 -30.12 -3.32 -22.53
N GLY A 43 -30.51 -4.12 -21.53
CA GLY A 43 -30.63 -5.57 -21.64
C GLY A 43 -29.32 -6.35 -21.51
N GLN A 44 -28.26 -5.73 -20.93
CA GLN A 44 -27.00 -6.41 -20.69
C GLN A 44 -27.05 -7.09 -19.31
N VAL A 45 -27.35 -8.39 -19.29
CA VAL A 45 -27.46 -9.17 -18.04
C VAL A 45 -26.10 -9.74 -17.62
N MET A 46 -25.26 -10.12 -18.58
CA MET A 46 -23.91 -10.61 -18.35
C MET A 46 -22.90 -9.48 -18.53
N LEU A 47 -22.15 -9.14 -17.48
CA LEU A 47 -21.25 -7.97 -17.47
C LEU A 47 -19.75 -8.34 -17.38
N GLY A 48 -19.44 -9.53 -16.89
CA GLY A 48 -18.07 -9.99 -16.73
C GLY A 48 -17.98 -11.50 -16.55
N ARG A 49 -16.78 -11.95 -16.17
CA ARG A 49 -16.51 -13.35 -15.81
C ARG A 49 -15.69 -13.39 -14.51
N SER A 50 -15.87 -14.48 -13.77
CA SER A 50 -15.11 -14.68 -12.52
C SER A 50 -13.64 -15.00 -12.79
N PHE A 51 -12.78 -14.82 -11.77
CA PHE A 51 -11.33 -14.91 -11.94
C PHE A 51 -10.82 -16.35 -12.11
N LYS A 52 -11.38 -17.29 -11.36
CA LYS A 52 -10.86 -18.67 -11.27
C LYS A 52 -11.49 -19.60 -12.31
N TYR A 53 -12.83 -19.59 -12.38
CA TYR A 53 -13.57 -20.50 -13.25
C TYR A 53 -14.05 -19.87 -14.55
N HIS A 54 -13.89 -18.55 -14.72
CA HIS A 54 -14.41 -17.79 -15.87
C HIS A 54 -15.92 -18.01 -16.09
N ARG A 55 -16.64 -18.20 -15.00
CA ARG A 55 -18.11 -18.34 -15.06
C ARG A 55 -18.73 -17.00 -15.41
N PRO A 56 -19.83 -16.98 -16.18
CA PRO A 56 -20.59 -15.77 -16.43
C PRO A 56 -21.01 -15.09 -15.13
N ARG A 57 -20.89 -13.75 -15.08
CA ARG A 57 -21.24 -12.91 -13.94
C ARG A 57 -22.12 -11.75 -14.40
N GLY A 58 -23.17 -11.48 -13.63
CA GLY A 58 -24.08 -10.33 -13.77
C GLY A 58 -24.07 -9.48 -12.52
N LEU A 59 -25.03 -8.56 -12.42
CA LEU A 59 -25.30 -7.78 -11.23
C LEU A 59 -25.85 -8.66 -10.10
N VAL A 60 -25.32 -8.47 -8.90
CA VAL A 60 -25.85 -9.07 -7.66
C VAL A 60 -26.47 -8.02 -6.76
N ALA A 61 -25.85 -6.84 -6.69
CA ALA A 61 -26.19 -5.73 -5.79
C ALA A 61 -26.44 -4.43 -6.56
N SER A 62 -26.75 -3.35 -5.85
CA SER A 62 -26.96 -2.01 -6.41
C SER A 62 -25.98 -0.96 -5.88
N GLY A 63 -25.14 -1.28 -4.92
CA GLY A 63 -24.24 -0.38 -4.20
C GLY A 63 -22.76 -0.81 -4.21
N VAL A 64 -22.04 -0.37 -3.20
CA VAL A 64 -20.58 -0.62 -3.02
C VAL A 64 -20.23 -2.08 -2.75
N GLU A 65 -21.20 -2.89 -2.38
CA GLU A 65 -21.08 -4.32 -2.12
C GLU A 65 -21.09 -5.18 -3.39
N GLU A 66 -21.31 -4.59 -4.58
CA GLU A 66 -21.33 -5.32 -5.87
C GLU A 66 -19.98 -5.95 -6.17
N PRO A 67 -19.91 -7.32 -6.29
CA PRO A 67 -18.63 -8.01 -6.46
C PRO A 67 -18.25 -8.27 -7.93
N ASN A 68 -19.22 -8.27 -8.87
CA ASN A 68 -19.07 -8.86 -10.19
C ASN A 68 -19.07 -7.86 -11.35
N ALA A 69 -19.83 -6.78 -11.20
CA ALA A 69 -20.07 -5.82 -12.28
C ALA A 69 -18.93 -4.80 -12.36
N LEU A 70 -17.71 -5.30 -12.58
CA LEU A 70 -16.49 -4.55 -12.75
C LEU A 70 -16.14 -4.40 -14.23
N VAL A 71 -15.81 -3.19 -14.64
CA VAL A 71 -15.48 -2.85 -16.03
C VAL A 71 -14.19 -2.03 -16.11
N GLY A 72 -13.51 -2.11 -17.25
CA GLY A 72 -12.52 -1.10 -17.62
C GLY A 72 -13.25 0.13 -18.14
N LEU A 73 -12.97 1.30 -17.56
CA LEU A 73 -13.59 2.60 -17.91
C LEU A 73 -12.56 3.51 -18.59
N GLY A 74 -12.95 4.16 -19.68
CA GLY A 74 -12.13 5.13 -20.39
C GLY A 74 -11.12 4.52 -21.37
N ARG A 75 -10.23 5.37 -21.89
CA ARG A 75 -9.14 5.03 -22.82
C ARG A 75 -7.82 5.66 -22.43
N ASN A 76 -6.72 5.09 -22.92
CA ASN A 76 -5.36 5.65 -22.87
C ASN A 76 -4.99 6.08 -21.46
N ALA A 77 -4.58 7.32 -21.26
CA ALA A 77 -4.20 7.90 -19.98
C ALA A 77 -5.32 7.91 -18.91
N ARG A 78 -6.58 7.93 -19.36
CA ARG A 78 -7.76 7.88 -18.44
C ARG A 78 -8.36 6.48 -18.29
N PHE A 79 -7.72 5.45 -18.84
CA PHE A 79 -8.20 4.08 -18.65
C PHE A 79 -8.03 3.66 -17.18
N GLU A 80 -9.10 3.11 -16.62
CA GLU A 80 -9.12 2.63 -15.25
C GLU A 80 -9.78 1.24 -15.20
N PRO A 81 -9.06 0.20 -14.74
CA PRO A 81 -9.62 -1.14 -14.60
C PRO A 81 -10.48 -1.24 -13.34
N ASP A 82 -11.26 -2.32 -13.26
CA ASP A 82 -12.04 -2.72 -12.08
C ASP A 82 -12.99 -1.65 -11.53
N GLN A 83 -13.49 -0.78 -12.41
CA GLN A 83 -14.48 0.22 -12.01
C GLN A 83 -15.83 -0.45 -11.75
N ARG A 84 -16.37 -0.21 -10.56
CA ARG A 84 -17.65 -0.78 -10.12
C ARG A 84 -18.78 -0.03 -10.77
N THR A 85 -19.55 -0.70 -11.64
CA THR A 85 -20.63 -0.08 -12.42
C THR A 85 -21.77 0.46 -11.57
N THR A 86 -22.01 -0.10 -10.38
CA THR A 86 -23.09 0.32 -9.47
C THR A 86 -22.81 1.64 -8.77
N THR A 87 -21.55 2.05 -8.64
CA THR A 87 -21.13 3.29 -7.99
C THR A 87 -20.60 4.34 -8.97
N THR A 88 -20.47 4.01 -10.24
CA THR A 88 -20.05 4.93 -11.30
C THR A 88 -21.29 5.57 -11.95
N GLU A 89 -21.40 6.90 -11.84
CA GLU A 89 -22.47 7.65 -12.52
C GLU A 89 -22.27 7.61 -14.03
N LEU A 90 -23.36 7.45 -14.79
CA LEU A 90 -23.30 7.50 -16.24
C LEU A 90 -23.04 8.94 -16.71
N PHE A 91 -22.14 9.11 -17.66
CA PHE A 91 -21.86 10.38 -18.34
C PHE A 91 -21.81 10.21 -19.85
N GLU A 92 -21.97 11.30 -20.59
CA GLU A 92 -21.96 11.29 -22.05
C GLU A 92 -20.60 10.84 -22.58
N GLY A 93 -20.61 9.89 -23.51
CA GLY A 93 -19.39 9.35 -24.13
C GLY A 93 -18.61 8.36 -23.28
N ALA A 94 -19.16 7.85 -22.17
CA ALA A 94 -18.50 6.84 -21.35
C ALA A 94 -18.20 5.59 -22.16
N GLU A 95 -16.93 5.15 -22.11
CA GLU A 95 -16.47 3.93 -22.78
C GLU A 95 -16.17 2.87 -21.77
N THR A 96 -16.88 1.76 -21.88
CA THR A 96 -16.74 0.66 -20.92
C THR A 96 -16.42 -0.66 -21.63
N ARG A 97 -15.61 -1.49 -20.96
CA ARG A 97 -15.23 -2.82 -21.45
C ARG A 97 -15.34 -3.83 -20.34
N SER A 98 -15.90 -4.99 -20.65
CA SER A 98 -15.90 -6.13 -19.75
C SER A 98 -14.49 -6.69 -19.58
N GLN A 99 -14.27 -7.41 -18.49
CA GLN A 99 -12.95 -7.94 -18.09
C GLN A 99 -12.99 -9.46 -17.92
N ASN A 100 -11.82 -10.09 -17.74
CA ASN A 100 -11.62 -11.52 -17.42
C ASN A 100 -12.17 -12.48 -18.46
N HIS A 101 -11.99 -12.20 -19.74
CA HIS A 101 -12.36 -13.09 -20.84
C HIS A 101 -11.38 -12.99 -22.01
N TRP A 102 -11.30 -14.04 -22.81
CA TRP A 102 -10.58 -14.07 -24.08
C TRP A 102 -11.19 -15.12 -25.01
N PRO A 103 -11.50 -14.82 -26.29
CA PRO A 103 -11.36 -13.51 -26.96
C PRO A 103 -12.53 -12.54 -26.70
N SER A 104 -13.68 -13.00 -26.19
CA SER A 104 -14.85 -12.13 -25.95
C SER A 104 -15.64 -12.53 -24.71
N LEU A 105 -16.50 -11.63 -24.22
CA LEU A 105 -17.38 -11.90 -23.11
C LEU A 105 -18.31 -13.09 -23.37
N ASP A 106 -18.85 -13.19 -24.59
CA ASP A 106 -19.80 -14.24 -24.99
C ASP A 106 -19.14 -15.57 -25.25
N PHE A 107 -17.92 -15.58 -25.76
CA PHE A 107 -17.11 -16.77 -26.03
C PHE A 107 -15.74 -16.61 -25.35
N ASP A 108 -15.52 -17.37 -24.31
CA ASP A 108 -14.32 -17.29 -23.49
C ASP A 108 -13.66 -18.67 -23.38
N VAL A 109 -12.40 -18.74 -23.82
CA VAL A 109 -11.62 -19.99 -23.75
C VAL A 109 -11.35 -20.38 -22.29
N GLY A 110 -11.20 -19.39 -21.39
CA GLY A 110 -10.97 -19.64 -19.96
C GLY A 110 -12.12 -20.40 -19.27
N GLU A 111 -13.31 -20.43 -19.87
CA GLU A 111 -14.47 -21.19 -19.35
C GLU A 111 -14.22 -22.71 -19.22
N ILE A 112 -13.15 -23.22 -19.82
CA ILE A 112 -12.71 -24.62 -19.63
C ILE A 112 -12.38 -24.89 -18.15
N ASN A 113 -11.98 -23.89 -17.41
CA ASN A 113 -11.67 -24.00 -15.99
C ASN A 113 -12.90 -24.42 -15.17
N ASP A 114 -14.11 -23.98 -15.53
CA ASP A 114 -15.35 -24.43 -14.87
C ASP A 114 -15.61 -25.92 -15.06
N LYS A 115 -15.19 -26.52 -16.21
CA LYS A 115 -15.29 -27.96 -16.44
C LYS A 115 -14.24 -28.74 -15.64
N LEU A 116 -13.08 -28.10 -15.40
CA LEU A 116 -11.96 -28.68 -14.68
C LEU A 116 -11.97 -28.30 -13.18
N TYR A 117 -13.10 -27.84 -12.63
CA TYR A 117 -13.22 -27.29 -11.28
C TYR A 117 -12.65 -28.18 -10.15
N LYS A 118 -12.64 -29.50 -10.34
CA LYS A 118 -12.08 -30.47 -9.39
C LYS A 118 -10.57 -30.34 -9.20
N PHE A 119 -9.86 -29.79 -10.19
CA PHE A 119 -8.42 -29.53 -10.12
C PHE A 119 -8.08 -28.17 -9.49
N PHE A 120 -9.09 -27.37 -9.21
CA PHE A 120 -8.96 -26.04 -8.63
C PHE A 120 -9.69 -25.90 -7.27
N PRO A 121 -9.46 -26.83 -6.29
CA PRO A 121 -10.02 -26.65 -4.94
C PRO A 121 -9.36 -25.46 -4.23
N ALA A 122 -9.81 -25.14 -3.02
CA ALA A 122 -9.11 -24.17 -2.16
C ALA A 122 -7.63 -24.56 -2.02
N GLY A 123 -6.73 -23.59 -2.08
CA GLY A 123 -5.29 -23.82 -2.03
C GLY A 123 -4.69 -24.57 -3.24
N PHE A 124 -5.37 -24.63 -4.38
CA PHE A 124 -4.89 -25.36 -5.56
C PHE A 124 -3.48 -24.95 -6.02
N TYR A 125 -3.13 -23.69 -5.88
CA TYR A 125 -1.80 -23.15 -6.24
C TYR A 125 -0.69 -23.64 -5.31
N TYR A 126 -1.01 -24.15 -4.11
CA TYR A 126 -0.07 -24.84 -3.23
C TYR A 126 0.01 -26.36 -3.46
N LYS A 127 -0.93 -26.93 -4.19
CA LYS A 127 -1.09 -28.40 -4.37
C LYS A 127 -0.89 -28.84 -5.81
N THR A 128 -1.57 -28.23 -6.76
CA THR A 128 -1.69 -28.72 -8.13
C THR A 128 -0.52 -28.34 -9.03
N PHE A 129 0.07 -27.14 -8.85
CA PHE A 129 1.08 -26.57 -9.74
C PHE A 129 2.49 -26.49 -9.15
N MET A 130 2.78 -27.33 -8.16
CA MET A 130 4.07 -27.31 -7.46
C MET A 130 5.17 -28.14 -8.12
N PHE A 131 4.82 -29.01 -9.04
CA PHE A 131 5.78 -29.90 -9.72
C PHE A 131 5.65 -29.80 -11.25
N PRO A 132 6.79 -29.80 -12.00
CA PRO A 132 8.17 -29.68 -11.51
C PRO A 132 8.49 -28.24 -11.03
N ARG A 133 9.36 -28.09 -10.04
CA ARG A 133 9.63 -26.79 -9.38
C ARG A 133 10.03 -25.66 -10.33
N PHE A 134 10.81 -25.97 -11.40
CA PHE A 134 11.20 -24.94 -12.37
C PHE A 134 10.03 -24.40 -13.16
N ALA A 135 8.97 -25.18 -13.36
CA ALA A 135 7.78 -24.73 -14.09
C ALA A 135 6.96 -23.72 -13.29
N TRP A 136 7.08 -23.70 -11.96
CA TRP A 136 6.39 -22.70 -11.15
C TRP A 136 6.74 -21.28 -11.58
N LYS A 137 8.04 -20.91 -11.54
CA LYS A 137 8.50 -19.57 -11.86
C LYS A 137 8.30 -19.16 -13.32
N HIS A 138 8.44 -20.11 -14.26
CA HIS A 138 8.51 -19.78 -15.68
C HIS A 138 7.21 -20.05 -16.44
N LEU A 139 6.29 -20.83 -15.89
CA LEU A 139 5.04 -21.23 -16.55
C LEU A 139 3.82 -20.98 -15.68
N PHE A 140 3.73 -21.60 -14.51
CA PHE A 140 2.49 -21.59 -13.71
C PHE A 140 2.21 -20.25 -13.06
N GLU A 141 3.17 -19.64 -12.38
CA GLU A 141 3.00 -18.34 -11.71
C GLU A 141 2.63 -17.24 -12.72
N PRO A 142 3.32 -17.04 -13.84
CA PRO A 142 2.91 -16.04 -14.84
C PRO A 142 1.49 -16.22 -15.35
N ILE A 143 1.06 -17.47 -15.62
CA ILE A 143 -0.31 -17.75 -16.06
C ILE A 143 -1.32 -17.46 -14.96
N VAL A 144 -1.06 -17.92 -13.73
CA VAL A 144 -1.95 -17.68 -12.57
C VAL A 144 -2.07 -16.17 -12.30
N ARG A 145 -0.96 -15.44 -12.31
CA ARG A 145 -0.94 -13.99 -12.11
C ARG A 145 -1.70 -13.24 -13.20
N GLN A 146 -1.50 -13.61 -14.46
CA GLN A 146 -2.24 -13.01 -15.59
C GLN A 146 -3.75 -13.31 -15.51
N SER A 147 -4.12 -14.48 -14.99
CA SER A 147 -5.52 -14.90 -14.84
C SER A 147 -6.16 -14.33 -13.54
N ALA A 148 -5.45 -13.62 -12.69
CA ALA A 148 -5.97 -13.10 -11.43
C ALA A 148 -7.04 -11.99 -11.58
N GLY A 149 -7.33 -11.56 -12.82
CA GLY A 149 -8.46 -10.68 -13.13
C GLY A 149 -8.35 -9.26 -12.63
N LEU A 150 -7.13 -8.78 -12.37
CA LEU A 150 -6.88 -7.42 -11.85
C LEU A 150 -6.96 -6.33 -12.93
N GLY A 151 -7.35 -6.69 -14.15
CA GLY A 151 -7.39 -5.78 -15.30
C GLY A 151 -6.00 -5.37 -15.80
N GLY A 152 -5.97 -4.54 -16.84
CA GLY A 152 -4.74 -3.93 -17.35
C GLY A 152 -4.49 -2.56 -16.73
N VAL A 153 -3.23 -2.17 -16.58
CA VAL A 153 -2.88 -0.81 -16.14
C VAL A 153 -2.81 0.13 -17.34
N PRO A 154 -3.11 1.44 -17.18
CA PRO A 154 -2.84 2.44 -18.21
C PRO A 154 -1.33 2.51 -18.48
N ARG A 155 -0.97 2.76 -19.75
CA ARG A 155 0.45 2.85 -20.16
C ARG A 155 0.91 4.28 -20.43
N GLU A 156 -0.02 5.20 -20.44
CA GLU A 156 0.23 6.64 -20.63
C GLU A 156 0.14 7.33 -19.26
N ALA A 157 0.80 8.47 -19.14
CA ALA A 157 0.76 9.29 -17.93
C ALA A 157 -0.67 9.77 -17.67
N ASP A 158 -1.11 9.72 -16.42
CA ASP A 158 -2.41 10.22 -16.00
C ASP A 158 -2.49 11.74 -16.18
N VAL A 159 -3.47 12.19 -16.96
CA VAL A 159 -3.69 13.61 -17.29
C VAL A 159 -4.62 14.30 -16.30
N ASP A 160 -5.29 13.56 -15.42
CA ASP A 160 -6.21 14.10 -14.45
C ASP A 160 -5.47 14.76 -13.29
N ARG A 161 -6.10 15.77 -12.73
CA ARG A 161 -5.67 16.46 -11.53
C ARG A 161 -6.39 15.89 -10.32
N TYR A 162 -5.69 15.83 -9.18
CA TYR A 162 -6.18 15.33 -7.90
C TYR A 162 -5.82 16.31 -6.80
N GLU A 163 -6.62 16.35 -5.74
CA GLU A 163 -6.41 17.28 -4.63
C GLU A 163 -6.44 16.56 -3.29
N GLN A 164 -5.72 17.13 -2.32
CA GLN A 164 -5.88 16.82 -0.91
C GLN A 164 -6.41 18.06 -0.20
N ALA A 165 -7.39 17.87 0.68
CA ALA A 165 -8.00 18.92 1.46
C ALA A 165 -8.03 18.54 2.95
N TYR A 166 -8.00 19.55 3.80
CA TYR A 166 -7.99 19.40 5.25
C TYR A 166 -9.25 20.03 5.84
N ALA A 167 -9.84 19.37 6.84
CA ALA A 167 -10.99 19.87 7.55
C ALA A 167 -10.92 19.52 9.03
N TYR A 168 -11.58 20.33 9.83
CA TYR A 168 -11.89 20.07 11.24
C TYR A 168 -13.39 20.19 11.46
N THR A 169 -13.97 19.26 12.23
CA THR A 169 -15.36 19.29 12.62
C THR A 169 -15.54 18.76 14.05
N ASP A 170 -16.54 19.28 14.77
CA ASP A 170 -16.87 18.79 16.10
C ASP A 170 -17.60 17.44 16.02
N ALA A 171 -18.46 17.27 14.99
CA ALA A 171 -19.15 16.02 14.69
C ALA A 171 -19.09 15.71 13.18
N LEU A 172 -18.56 14.52 12.86
CA LEU A 172 -18.51 13.97 11.51
C LEU A 172 -19.57 12.89 11.37
N VAL A 173 -20.52 13.04 10.48
CA VAL A 173 -21.57 12.05 10.21
C VAL A 173 -21.22 11.28 8.92
N ALA A 174 -21.03 9.98 9.02
CA ALA A 174 -20.77 9.10 7.89
C ALA A 174 -22.05 8.38 7.45
N GLY A 175 -22.65 8.86 6.37
CA GLY A 175 -23.89 8.36 5.77
C GLY A 175 -25.04 9.36 5.90
N GLY A 176 -25.64 9.70 4.76
CA GLY A 176 -26.74 10.64 4.62
C GLY A 176 -28.14 9.99 4.60
N GLY A 177 -28.28 8.79 5.20
CA GLY A 177 -29.56 8.15 5.44
C GLY A 177 -30.38 8.86 6.54
N VAL A 178 -31.60 8.39 6.81
CA VAL A 178 -32.49 9.02 7.81
C VAL A 178 -31.84 9.10 9.19
N ALA A 179 -31.10 8.07 9.62
CA ALA A 179 -30.38 8.09 10.89
C ALA A 179 -29.29 9.16 10.92
N GLY A 180 -28.52 9.28 9.84
CA GLY A 180 -27.46 10.29 9.74
C GLY A 180 -28.01 11.71 9.68
N LEU A 181 -29.06 11.96 8.91
CA LEU A 181 -29.73 13.27 8.86
C LEU A 181 -30.31 13.67 10.21
N ALA A 182 -30.97 12.75 10.92
CA ALA A 182 -31.51 12.98 12.27
C ALA A 182 -30.38 13.28 13.28
N ALA A 183 -29.28 12.52 13.21
CA ALA A 183 -28.10 12.77 14.06
C ALA A 183 -27.46 14.12 13.75
N ALA A 184 -27.31 14.47 12.47
CA ALA A 184 -26.78 15.78 12.03
C ALA A 184 -27.61 16.94 12.54
N LEU A 185 -28.95 16.87 12.42
CA LEU A 185 -29.86 17.88 12.96
C LEU A 185 -29.70 18.04 14.47
N ARG A 186 -29.59 16.95 15.21
CA ARG A 186 -29.39 16.96 16.66
C ARG A 186 -28.07 17.63 17.04
N GLU A 187 -26.96 17.24 16.45
CA GLU A 187 -25.66 17.80 16.76
C GLU A 187 -25.56 19.29 16.31
N ALA A 188 -26.08 19.64 15.15
CA ALA A 188 -26.04 21.00 14.64
C ALA A 188 -26.84 22.00 15.51
N ARG A 189 -28.00 21.58 16.05
CA ARG A 189 -28.81 22.39 16.96
C ARG A 189 -28.12 22.71 18.30
N THR A 190 -27.08 21.95 18.67
CA THR A 190 -26.26 22.25 19.84
C THR A 190 -25.18 23.29 19.58
N GLY A 191 -25.08 23.82 18.35
CA GLY A 191 -24.07 24.78 17.93
C GLY A 191 -22.74 24.18 17.49
N LYS A 192 -22.61 22.86 17.46
CA LYS A 192 -21.42 22.18 16.95
C LYS A 192 -21.26 22.36 15.44
N ARG A 193 -20.03 22.42 14.97
CA ARG A 193 -19.72 22.28 13.54
C ARG A 193 -19.97 20.83 13.14
N VAL A 194 -20.83 20.63 12.16
CA VAL A 194 -21.21 19.29 11.68
C VAL A 194 -20.85 19.14 10.21
N MET A 195 -20.16 18.04 9.89
CA MET A 195 -19.89 17.65 8.50
C MET A 195 -20.59 16.32 8.22
N VAL A 196 -21.41 16.27 7.15
CA VAL A 196 -22.14 15.07 6.73
C VAL A 196 -21.58 14.59 5.40
N LEU A 197 -21.08 13.36 5.35
CA LEU A 197 -20.56 12.73 4.14
C LEU A 197 -21.54 11.67 3.65
N GLU A 198 -21.96 11.78 2.41
CA GLU A 198 -22.80 10.79 1.71
C GLU A 198 -22.08 10.29 0.46
N GLN A 199 -21.90 8.98 0.34
CA GLN A 199 -21.13 8.36 -0.76
C GLN A 199 -21.83 8.47 -2.12
N THR A 200 -23.18 8.55 -2.14
CA THR A 200 -23.99 8.68 -3.34
C THR A 200 -24.28 10.16 -3.66
N PRO A 201 -24.77 10.48 -4.86
CA PRO A 201 -25.23 11.83 -5.14
C PRO A 201 -26.58 12.20 -4.48
N HIS A 202 -27.18 11.31 -3.68
CA HIS A 202 -28.55 11.44 -3.18
C HIS A 202 -28.61 11.21 -1.67
N TRP A 203 -29.45 12.01 -0.98
CA TRP A 203 -29.74 11.88 0.44
C TRP A 203 -30.87 10.90 0.70
N GLY A 204 -30.91 10.33 1.92
CA GLY A 204 -32.02 9.57 2.45
C GLY A 204 -31.79 8.05 2.55
N GLY A 205 -30.69 7.53 1.99
CA GLY A 205 -30.38 6.10 2.03
C GLY A 205 -31.49 5.25 1.40
N ARG A 206 -31.94 4.20 2.11
CA ARG A 206 -32.99 3.29 1.62
C ARG A 206 -34.42 3.79 1.83
N ALA A 207 -34.66 4.71 2.76
CA ALA A 207 -36.03 5.11 3.10
C ALA A 207 -36.87 5.60 1.91
N PRO A 208 -36.33 6.31 0.88
CA PRO A 208 -37.09 6.65 -0.32
C PRO A 208 -37.57 5.47 -1.17
N VAL A 209 -36.94 4.30 -1.02
CA VAL A 209 -37.24 3.05 -1.75
C VAL A 209 -38.18 2.17 -0.91
N ASP A 210 -37.89 2.05 0.40
CA ASP A 210 -38.62 1.17 1.31
C ASP A 210 -39.93 1.77 1.80
N GLY A 211 -40.05 3.11 1.72
CA GLY A 211 -41.27 3.84 2.12
C GLY A 211 -41.37 4.06 3.63
N GLY A 212 -42.55 4.33 4.10
CA GLY A 212 -42.84 4.62 5.50
C GLY A 212 -43.09 6.09 5.79
N GLN A 213 -43.36 6.40 7.05
CA GLN A 213 -43.61 7.77 7.53
C GLN A 213 -42.71 8.11 8.70
N ILE A 214 -42.28 9.34 8.76
CA ILE A 214 -41.46 9.92 9.85
C ILE A 214 -42.16 11.22 10.26
N ASP A 215 -42.47 11.34 11.55
CA ASP A 215 -43.13 12.53 12.12
C ASP A 215 -44.42 12.95 11.32
N GLY A 216 -45.23 11.93 10.97
CA GLY A 216 -46.46 12.11 10.22
C GLY A 216 -46.30 12.45 8.74
N GLN A 217 -45.10 12.56 8.22
CA GLN A 217 -44.79 12.87 6.80
C GLN A 217 -44.31 11.59 6.08
N ALA A 218 -44.52 11.51 4.77
CA ALA A 218 -43.80 10.49 3.99
C ALA A 218 -42.28 10.60 4.18
N ALA A 219 -41.58 9.49 4.30
CA ALA A 219 -40.13 9.49 4.58
C ALA A 219 -39.33 10.34 3.56
N ALA A 220 -39.72 10.31 2.28
CA ALA A 220 -39.11 11.13 1.23
C ALA A 220 -39.30 12.64 1.43
N ASP A 221 -40.43 13.06 2.00
CA ASP A 221 -40.75 14.48 2.29
C ASP A 221 -39.94 14.94 3.50
N TRP A 222 -39.92 14.14 4.54
CA TRP A 222 -39.11 14.38 5.73
C TRP A 222 -37.61 14.55 5.39
N ILE A 223 -37.08 13.68 4.52
CA ILE A 223 -35.69 13.77 4.05
C ILE A 223 -35.41 15.10 3.37
N ARG A 224 -36.28 15.53 2.44
CA ARG A 224 -36.13 16.83 1.75
C ARG A 224 -36.14 18.00 2.74
N ASN A 225 -37.06 17.99 3.70
CA ASN A 225 -37.15 19.01 4.72
C ASN A 225 -35.90 19.01 5.65
N ALA A 226 -35.44 17.84 6.06
CA ALA A 226 -34.23 17.71 6.90
C ALA A 226 -32.97 18.24 6.20
N VAL A 227 -32.78 17.91 4.92
CA VAL A 227 -31.68 18.43 4.11
C VAL A 227 -31.79 19.96 3.95
N GLN A 228 -32.95 20.48 3.64
CA GLN A 228 -33.19 21.93 3.48
C GLN A 228 -32.88 22.68 4.79
N ILE A 229 -33.27 22.14 5.95
CA ILE A 229 -32.94 22.73 7.25
C ILE A 229 -31.44 22.74 7.48
N LEU A 230 -30.76 21.63 7.20
CA LEU A 230 -29.30 21.51 7.39
C LEU A 230 -28.52 22.43 6.43
N GLU A 231 -28.96 22.59 5.17
CA GLU A 231 -28.37 23.52 4.21
C GLU A 231 -28.52 25.00 4.65
N GLY A 232 -29.54 25.33 5.43
CA GLY A 232 -29.73 26.65 5.99
C GLY A 232 -28.95 26.97 7.26
N MET A 233 -28.13 26.02 7.76
CA MET A 233 -27.34 26.19 9.00
C MET A 233 -25.88 26.51 8.69
N ASP A 234 -25.35 27.64 9.15
CA ASP A 234 -23.97 28.08 8.91
C ASP A 234 -22.90 27.13 9.52
N ASN A 235 -23.27 26.34 10.52
CA ASN A 235 -22.41 25.38 11.19
C ASN A 235 -22.45 23.98 10.59
N VAL A 236 -23.10 23.80 9.42
CA VAL A 236 -23.25 22.50 8.76
C VAL A 236 -22.60 22.49 7.38
N THR A 237 -21.85 21.43 7.07
CA THR A 237 -21.33 21.16 5.73
C THR A 237 -21.89 19.83 5.23
N LEU A 238 -22.63 19.86 4.13
CA LEU A 238 -23.19 18.68 3.48
C LEU A 238 -22.38 18.33 2.22
N MET A 239 -21.94 17.07 2.13
CA MET A 239 -21.10 16.59 1.02
C MET A 239 -21.65 15.27 0.46
N THR A 240 -22.20 15.32 -0.74
CA THR A 240 -22.53 14.12 -1.52
C THR A 240 -21.31 13.63 -2.32
N ARG A 241 -21.39 12.45 -2.92
CA ARG A 241 -20.29 11.80 -3.66
C ARG A 241 -19.01 11.72 -2.85
N THR A 242 -19.15 11.68 -1.52
CA THR A 242 -18.04 11.70 -0.58
C THR A 242 -18.20 10.54 0.40
N MET A 243 -17.36 9.53 0.22
CA MET A 243 -17.32 8.36 1.08
C MET A 243 -16.35 8.58 2.24
N LEU A 244 -16.74 8.23 3.46
CA LEU A 244 -15.76 8.09 4.54
C LEU A 244 -15.00 6.77 4.35
N ALA A 245 -13.77 6.86 3.84
CA ALA A 245 -12.96 5.71 3.45
C ALA A 245 -12.29 5.02 4.63
N GLY A 246 -11.95 5.75 5.67
CA GLY A 246 -11.30 5.21 6.86
C GLY A 246 -11.44 6.10 8.08
N LEU A 247 -11.42 5.46 9.23
CA LEU A 247 -11.38 6.11 10.54
C LEU A 247 -10.18 5.53 11.31
N HIS A 248 -9.33 6.41 11.80
CA HIS A 248 -8.08 6.09 12.47
C HIS A 248 -8.05 6.67 13.87
N ASP A 249 -6.95 6.43 14.60
CA ASP A 249 -6.73 6.95 15.94
C ASP A 249 -6.84 8.49 16.00
N HIS A 250 -7.10 9.03 17.18
CA HIS A 250 -7.21 10.47 17.46
C HIS A 250 -8.27 11.21 16.61
N GLY A 251 -9.35 10.52 16.21
CA GLY A 251 -10.42 11.09 15.39
C GLY A 251 -9.98 11.50 13.97
N TYR A 252 -8.90 10.87 13.45
CA TYR A 252 -8.45 11.12 12.09
C TYR A 252 -9.27 10.29 11.09
N ALA A 253 -9.96 10.98 10.22
CA ALA A 253 -10.85 10.39 9.23
C ALA A 253 -10.40 10.75 7.80
N ILE A 254 -10.54 9.80 6.87
CA ILE A 254 -10.21 9.98 5.45
C ILE A 254 -11.49 9.94 4.63
N GLY A 255 -11.86 11.07 4.04
CA GLY A 255 -12.94 11.19 3.07
C GLY A 255 -12.43 11.07 1.63
N TYR A 256 -13.14 10.33 0.79
CA TYR A 256 -12.84 10.21 -0.64
C TYR A 256 -13.99 10.74 -1.45
N GLN A 257 -13.74 11.83 -2.19
CA GLN A 257 -14.75 12.56 -2.95
C GLN A 257 -14.52 12.41 -4.46
N SER A 258 -15.54 11.96 -5.19
CA SER A 258 -15.63 12.07 -6.64
C SER A 258 -16.11 13.45 -7.03
N VAL A 259 -15.27 14.26 -7.69
CA VAL A 259 -15.59 15.64 -8.08
C VAL A 259 -15.84 15.77 -9.58
N GLY A 260 -14.91 15.27 -10.40
CA GLY A 260 -14.92 15.42 -11.85
C GLY A 260 -15.03 14.11 -12.65
N ASP A 261 -15.39 12.98 -12.01
CA ASP A 261 -15.49 11.69 -12.69
C ASP A 261 -16.47 11.69 -13.86
N ALA A 262 -17.64 12.28 -13.66
CA ALA A 262 -18.71 12.37 -14.67
C ALA A 262 -18.52 13.52 -15.67
N THR A 263 -17.52 14.37 -15.50
CA THR A 263 -17.29 15.56 -16.34
C THR A 263 -15.81 15.68 -16.75
N PRO A 264 -15.28 14.68 -17.47
CA PRO A 264 -13.88 14.69 -17.86
C PRO A 264 -13.50 15.91 -18.68
N GLY A 265 -12.40 16.59 -18.29
CA GLY A 265 -11.84 17.72 -19.03
C GLY A 265 -12.41 19.10 -18.67
N ASP A 266 -13.25 19.23 -17.63
CA ASP A 266 -13.80 20.52 -17.17
C ASP A 266 -12.83 21.33 -16.28
N GLY A 267 -11.60 20.86 -16.08
CA GLY A 267 -10.54 21.52 -15.29
C GLY A 267 -10.65 21.31 -13.77
N ARG A 268 -11.74 20.69 -13.28
CA ARG A 268 -11.85 20.32 -11.87
C ARG A 268 -10.96 19.13 -11.55
N PRO A 269 -10.55 18.95 -10.28
CA PRO A 269 -9.90 17.71 -9.88
C PRO A 269 -10.85 16.53 -10.10
N ARG A 270 -10.32 15.40 -10.52
CA ARG A 270 -11.12 14.18 -10.67
C ARG A 270 -11.59 13.66 -9.31
N HIS A 271 -10.64 13.49 -8.38
CA HIS A 271 -10.91 13.07 -7.01
C HIS A 271 -10.27 14.04 -6.02
N ARG A 272 -10.88 14.13 -4.83
CA ARG A 272 -10.33 14.86 -3.69
C ARG A 272 -10.27 13.94 -2.49
N LEU A 273 -9.10 13.87 -1.84
CA LEU A 273 -8.89 13.17 -0.59
C LEU A 273 -8.99 14.17 0.57
N TRP A 274 -9.97 14.00 1.42
CA TRP A 274 -10.17 14.81 2.61
C TRP A 274 -9.45 14.18 3.81
N ARG A 275 -8.65 14.96 4.50
CA ARG A 275 -8.04 14.65 5.79
C ARG A 275 -8.79 15.41 6.86
N ILE A 276 -9.64 14.71 7.61
CA ILE A 276 -10.59 15.32 8.54
C ILE A 276 -10.18 14.98 9.97
N ARG A 277 -10.09 15.99 10.83
CA ARG A 277 -10.04 15.79 12.27
C ARG A 277 -11.44 15.99 12.84
N ALA A 278 -11.98 14.96 13.46
CA ALA A 278 -13.30 14.96 14.04
C ALA A 278 -13.24 14.80 15.56
N GLY A 279 -13.99 15.61 16.28
CA GLY A 279 -14.19 15.45 17.73
C GLY A 279 -14.96 14.17 18.05
N LEU A 280 -16.00 13.88 17.25
CA LEU A 280 -16.79 12.64 17.31
C LEU A 280 -17.18 12.24 15.90
N THR A 281 -17.00 10.95 15.56
CA THR A 281 -17.54 10.39 14.31
C THR A 281 -18.82 9.61 14.58
N ILE A 282 -19.89 9.96 13.89
CA ILE A 282 -21.18 9.26 13.95
C ILE A 282 -21.27 8.34 12.74
N THR A 283 -21.20 7.03 12.95
CA THR A 283 -21.30 6.04 11.88
C THR A 283 -22.78 5.71 11.63
N ALA A 284 -23.34 6.34 10.58
CA ALA A 284 -24.71 6.14 10.09
C ALA A 284 -24.68 5.37 8.75
N THR A 285 -23.75 4.43 8.62
CA THR A 285 -23.36 3.76 7.38
C THR A 285 -24.35 2.68 6.91
N GLY A 286 -25.41 2.46 7.66
CA GLY A 286 -26.48 1.53 7.28
C GLY A 286 -26.11 0.06 7.44
N ALA A 287 -26.79 -0.79 6.66
CA ALA A 287 -26.59 -2.22 6.61
C ALA A 287 -26.54 -2.73 5.17
N ILE A 288 -25.92 -3.88 4.95
CA ILE A 288 -25.81 -4.59 3.66
C ILE A 288 -26.67 -5.84 3.72
N GLU A 289 -27.45 -6.11 2.67
CA GLU A 289 -28.26 -7.31 2.54
C GLU A 289 -27.36 -8.54 2.31
N ARG A 290 -27.68 -9.64 2.99
CA ARG A 290 -26.95 -10.90 2.89
C ARG A 290 -27.47 -11.76 1.74
N PRO A 291 -26.57 -12.35 0.91
CA PRO A 291 -26.97 -13.36 -0.06
C PRO A 291 -27.31 -14.69 0.62
N LEU A 292 -27.95 -15.58 -0.14
CA LEU A 292 -28.18 -16.97 0.27
C LEU A 292 -27.29 -17.92 -0.58
N ALA A 293 -26.68 -18.92 0.04
CA ALA A 293 -25.82 -19.88 -0.62
C ALA A 293 -26.60 -21.12 -1.08
N PHE A 294 -26.93 -21.18 -2.35
CA PHE A 294 -27.58 -22.32 -3.02
C PHE A 294 -26.90 -22.59 -4.37
N ALA A 295 -27.12 -23.78 -4.95
CA ALA A 295 -26.45 -24.13 -6.20
C ALA A 295 -26.91 -23.23 -7.37
N GLY A 296 -25.96 -22.58 -8.03
CA GLY A 296 -26.20 -21.65 -9.13
C GLY A 296 -26.60 -20.24 -8.67
N ASN A 297 -26.35 -19.87 -7.42
CA ASN A 297 -26.60 -18.51 -6.92
C ASN A 297 -25.71 -17.43 -7.58
N ASP A 298 -24.82 -17.83 -8.48
CA ASP A 298 -23.91 -16.97 -9.25
C ASP A 298 -24.38 -16.75 -10.70
N VAL A 299 -25.46 -17.38 -11.12
CA VAL A 299 -25.97 -17.22 -12.49
C VAL A 299 -26.47 -15.79 -12.72
N PRO A 300 -26.08 -15.10 -13.84
CA PRO A 300 -26.57 -13.76 -14.14
C PRO A 300 -28.11 -13.70 -14.13
N GLY A 301 -28.67 -12.77 -13.35
CA GLY A 301 -30.10 -12.68 -13.04
C GLY A 301 -30.47 -13.17 -11.63
N VAL A 302 -29.53 -13.76 -10.90
CA VAL A 302 -29.64 -13.95 -9.45
C VAL A 302 -29.11 -12.70 -8.75
N MET A 303 -29.96 -12.00 -8.01
CA MET A 303 -29.65 -10.70 -7.40
C MET A 303 -30.16 -10.63 -5.96
N LEU A 304 -29.63 -9.69 -5.18
CA LEU A 304 -30.20 -9.36 -3.89
C LEU A 304 -31.60 -8.75 -4.07
N ALA A 305 -32.54 -9.07 -3.19
CA ALA A 305 -33.93 -8.62 -3.27
C ALA A 305 -34.01 -7.09 -3.15
N GLY A 306 -33.23 -6.49 -2.24
CA GLY A 306 -33.11 -5.04 -2.11
C GLY A 306 -32.60 -4.39 -3.39
N ALA A 307 -31.61 -5.01 -4.08
CA ALA A 307 -31.10 -4.49 -5.34
C ALA A 307 -32.15 -4.52 -6.47
N VAL A 308 -32.92 -5.61 -6.60
CA VAL A 308 -34.04 -5.70 -7.55
C VAL A 308 -35.02 -4.55 -7.32
N ARG A 309 -35.38 -4.29 -6.06
CA ARG A 309 -36.25 -3.17 -5.66
C ARG A 309 -35.64 -1.80 -6.00
N ASP A 310 -34.33 -1.63 -5.76
CA ASP A 310 -33.62 -0.40 -6.10
C ASP A 310 -33.62 -0.11 -7.60
N TYR A 311 -33.33 -1.11 -8.45
CA TYR A 311 -33.35 -0.94 -9.91
C TYR A 311 -34.73 -0.53 -10.44
N ILE A 312 -35.79 -1.11 -9.88
CA ILE A 312 -37.17 -0.76 -10.25
C ILE A 312 -37.49 0.68 -9.81
N VAL A 313 -37.35 1.01 -8.54
CA VAL A 313 -37.80 2.27 -7.96
C VAL A 313 -36.90 3.45 -8.34
N ASN A 314 -35.58 3.27 -8.21
CA ASN A 314 -34.62 4.35 -8.43
C ASN A 314 -34.40 4.65 -9.92
N TRP A 315 -34.30 3.62 -10.75
CA TRP A 315 -33.92 3.79 -12.15
C TRP A 315 -34.96 3.35 -13.16
N GLY A 316 -36.09 2.76 -12.72
CA GLY A 316 -37.12 2.26 -13.63
C GLY A 316 -36.61 1.19 -14.57
N VAL A 317 -35.84 0.22 -14.04
CA VAL A 317 -35.29 -0.89 -14.81
C VAL A 317 -35.77 -2.20 -14.19
N SER A 318 -36.23 -3.13 -15.03
CA SER A 318 -36.59 -4.48 -14.59
C SER A 318 -35.43 -5.43 -14.73
N PRO A 319 -34.95 -6.09 -13.66
CA PRO A 319 -33.99 -7.19 -13.77
C PRO A 319 -34.51 -8.42 -14.52
N GLY A 320 -35.82 -8.61 -14.59
CA GLY A 320 -36.51 -9.69 -15.36
C GLY A 320 -38.02 -9.46 -15.37
N ASP A 321 -38.70 -10.14 -16.28
CA ASP A 321 -40.17 -10.04 -16.45
C ASP A 321 -40.92 -10.97 -15.48
N ARG A 322 -40.26 -12.05 -15.04
CA ARG A 322 -40.83 -13.07 -14.18
C ARG A 322 -39.88 -13.45 -13.06
N THR A 323 -40.11 -12.86 -11.87
CA THR A 323 -39.21 -12.99 -10.72
C THR A 323 -39.66 -14.09 -9.75
N VAL A 324 -38.74 -14.93 -9.29
CA VAL A 324 -38.87 -15.74 -8.05
C VAL A 324 -38.12 -15.04 -6.94
N ILE A 325 -38.77 -14.85 -5.78
CA ILE A 325 -38.17 -14.31 -4.57
C ILE A 325 -37.82 -15.46 -3.64
N VAL A 326 -36.60 -15.48 -3.10
CA VAL A 326 -36.19 -16.48 -2.09
C VAL A 326 -35.70 -15.75 -0.86
N THR A 327 -36.23 -16.13 0.31
CA THR A 327 -36.00 -15.37 1.54
C THR A 327 -36.11 -16.20 2.81
N ASN A 328 -35.64 -15.62 3.93
CA ASN A 328 -35.81 -16.06 5.31
C ASN A 328 -36.31 -14.92 6.21
N ASN A 329 -36.76 -13.80 5.62
CA ASN A 329 -37.14 -12.58 6.33
C ASN A 329 -38.28 -11.85 5.61
N ASP A 330 -38.86 -10.85 6.25
CA ASP A 330 -40.01 -10.10 5.70
C ASP A 330 -39.63 -8.97 4.74
N ASP A 331 -38.43 -8.40 4.78
CA ASP A 331 -38.05 -7.29 3.91
C ASP A 331 -38.15 -7.65 2.42
N ALA A 332 -37.83 -8.89 2.04
CA ALA A 332 -37.94 -9.35 0.65
C ALA A 332 -39.39 -9.31 0.09
N TYR A 333 -40.42 -9.33 0.94
CA TYR A 333 -41.81 -9.15 0.48
C TYR A 333 -42.07 -7.72 -0.02
N ARG A 334 -41.33 -6.70 0.46
CA ARG A 334 -41.33 -5.35 -0.13
C ARG A 334 -40.92 -5.36 -1.59
N THR A 335 -39.92 -6.24 -1.91
CA THR A 335 -39.50 -6.43 -3.32
C THR A 335 -40.59 -7.08 -4.14
N ALA A 336 -41.31 -8.08 -3.58
CA ALA A 336 -42.48 -8.64 -4.28
C ALA A 336 -43.52 -7.59 -4.61
N LEU A 337 -43.84 -6.73 -3.65
CA LEU A 337 -44.81 -5.61 -3.89
C LEU A 337 -44.30 -4.63 -4.94
N ALA A 338 -43.02 -4.24 -4.91
CA ALA A 338 -42.42 -3.33 -5.90
C ALA A 338 -42.42 -3.92 -7.30
N VAL A 339 -42.13 -5.22 -7.46
CA VAL A 339 -42.23 -5.92 -8.75
C VAL A 339 -43.65 -5.90 -9.28
N LEU A 340 -44.66 -6.21 -8.43
CA LEU A 340 -46.09 -6.15 -8.80
C LEU A 340 -46.57 -4.74 -9.14
N ASP A 341 -46.16 -3.75 -8.39
CA ASP A 341 -46.49 -2.33 -8.61
C ASP A 341 -45.87 -1.77 -9.89
N ALA A 342 -44.75 -2.35 -10.33
CA ALA A 342 -44.16 -2.06 -11.62
C ALA A 342 -44.88 -2.75 -12.81
N GLY A 343 -45.92 -3.56 -12.55
CA GLY A 343 -46.65 -4.33 -13.57
C GLY A 343 -45.93 -5.58 -14.05
N LEU A 344 -44.98 -6.08 -13.27
CA LEU A 344 -44.19 -7.28 -13.56
C LEU A 344 -44.75 -8.48 -12.80
N THR A 345 -44.27 -9.70 -13.09
CA THR A 345 -44.79 -10.93 -12.51
C THR A 345 -43.87 -11.43 -11.38
N VAL A 346 -44.48 -11.72 -10.24
CA VAL A 346 -43.85 -12.55 -9.18
C VAL A 346 -44.36 -13.99 -9.33
N ALA A 347 -43.48 -14.89 -9.77
CA ALA A 347 -43.83 -16.30 -10.02
C ALA A 347 -44.16 -17.07 -8.73
N ALA A 348 -43.36 -16.81 -7.69
CA ALA A 348 -43.56 -17.30 -6.33
C ALA A 348 -42.63 -16.56 -5.36
N VAL A 349 -42.98 -16.59 -4.07
CA VAL A 349 -42.04 -16.32 -2.96
C VAL A 349 -41.71 -17.66 -2.30
N VAL A 350 -40.43 -17.98 -2.19
CA VAL A 350 -39.90 -19.19 -1.55
C VAL A 350 -39.35 -18.75 -0.17
N ASP A 351 -40.08 -19.07 0.87
CA ASP A 351 -39.69 -18.68 2.23
C ASP A 351 -39.11 -19.88 2.96
N ALA A 352 -37.92 -19.76 3.49
CA ALA A 352 -37.25 -20.80 4.24
C ALA A 352 -37.89 -21.07 5.61
N ARG A 353 -38.66 -20.13 6.16
CA ARG A 353 -39.38 -20.24 7.41
C ARG A 353 -40.58 -21.18 7.27
N GLU A 354 -40.88 -21.95 8.29
CA GLU A 354 -42.07 -22.82 8.31
C GLU A 354 -43.38 -22.03 8.28
N HIS A 355 -43.35 -20.79 8.77
CA HIS A 355 -44.52 -19.91 8.79
C HIS A 355 -44.11 -18.46 8.48
N ALA A 356 -44.55 -17.95 7.36
CA ALA A 356 -44.40 -16.56 6.94
C ALA A 356 -45.69 -15.77 7.35
N SER A 357 -45.80 -15.44 8.62
CA SER A 357 -47.01 -14.83 9.22
C SER A 357 -47.01 -13.31 9.22
N GLY A 358 -45.95 -12.64 8.74
CA GLY A 358 -45.81 -11.19 8.76
C GLY A 358 -46.85 -10.48 7.87
N ARG A 359 -47.14 -9.21 8.19
CA ARG A 359 -48.14 -8.42 7.47
C ARG A 359 -47.76 -8.22 5.99
N LEU A 360 -46.47 -8.09 5.70
CA LEU A 360 -45.94 -7.97 4.31
C LEU A 360 -46.22 -9.24 3.50
N ALA A 361 -46.01 -10.43 4.12
CA ALA A 361 -46.31 -11.72 3.47
C ALA A 361 -47.79 -11.85 3.19
N GLN A 362 -48.66 -11.41 4.15
CA GLN A 362 -50.08 -11.38 3.95
C GLN A 362 -50.50 -10.49 2.75
N LYS A 363 -49.98 -9.27 2.66
CA LYS A 363 -50.24 -8.34 1.50
C LYS A 363 -49.84 -8.96 0.16
N VAL A 364 -48.74 -9.70 0.09
CA VAL A 364 -48.32 -10.39 -1.12
C VAL A 364 -49.28 -11.52 -1.50
N ARG A 365 -49.79 -12.28 -0.54
CA ARG A 365 -50.83 -13.31 -0.76
C ARG A 365 -52.14 -12.66 -1.24
N GLU A 366 -52.55 -11.52 -0.64
CA GLU A 366 -53.73 -10.76 -1.07
C GLU A 366 -53.65 -10.27 -2.54
N ARG A 367 -52.37 -10.10 -3.05
CA ARG A 367 -52.09 -9.79 -4.46
C ARG A 367 -52.05 -11.03 -5.37
N GLY A 368 -52.44 -12.22 -4.85
CA GLY A 368 -52.52 -13.47 -5.61
C GLY A 368 -51.19 -14.20 -5.82
N VAL A 369 -50.12 -13.83 -5.14
CA VAL A 369 -48.79 -14.51 -5.26
C VAL A 369 -48.72 -15.73 -4.35
N ARG A 370 -48.21 -16.84 -4.88
CA ARG A 370 -47.95 -18.08 -4.12
C ARG A 370 -46.75 -17.86 -3.18
N VAL A 371 -46.93 -18.14 -1.91
CA VAL A 371 -45.87 -18.18 -0.91
C VAL A 371 -45.64 -19.64 -0.51
N LEU A 372 -44.46 -20.13 -0.75
CA LEU A 372 -44.00 -21.49 -0.52
C LEU A 372 -43.17 -21.54 0.76
N GLU A 373 -43.79 -21.86 1.86
CA GLU A 373 -43.23 -21.93 3.21
C GLU A 373 -42.44 -23.22 3.47
N GLY A 374 -41.40 -23.16 4.29
CA GLY A 374 -40.48 -24.27 4.56
C GLY A 374 -39.73 -24.74 3.33
N ARG A 375 -39.57 -23.89 2.33
CA ARG A 375 -38.95 -24.24 1.03
C ARG A 375 -37.64 -23.50 0.80
N GLY A 376 -36.81 -24.09 -0.03
CA GLY A 376 -35.53 -23.53 -0.50
C GLY A 376 -35.31 -23.82 -1.96
N ILE A 377 -34.22 -23.25 -2.49
CA ILE A 377 -33.75 -23.47 -3.84
C ILE A 377 -32.73 -24.63 -3.84
N ALA A 378 -33.02 -25.73 -4.53
CA ALA A 378 -32.06 -26.79 -4.78
C ALA A 378 -31.03 -26.38 -5.83
N LYS A 379 -31.50 -25.70 -6.91
CA LYS A 379 -30.61 -25.27 -8.00
C LYS A 379 -31.32 -24.20 -8.85
N VAL A 380 -30.52 -23.24 -9.33
CA VAL A 380 -30.90 -22.31 -10.40
C VAL A 380 -30.56 -22.93 -11.74
N HIS A 381 -31.46 -22.84 -12.70
CA HIS A 381 -31.25 -23.24 -14.10
C HIS A 381 -30.84 -22.03 -14.94
N GLY A 382 -29.97 -22.29 -15.89
CA GLY A 382 -29.38 -21.27 -16.76
C GLY A 382 -27.85 -21.24 -16.67
N ARG A 383 -27.22 -20.44 -17.52
CA ARG A 383 -25.77 -20.28 -17.53
C ARG A 383 -25.37 -18.81 -17.75
N LYS A 384 -25.78 -18.22 -18.87
CA LYS A 384 -25.58 -16.80 -19.18
C LYS A 384 -26.72 -15.89 -18.67
N ALA A 385 -27.83 -16.49 -18.31
CA ALA A 385 -28.97 -15.88 -17.69
C ALA A 385 -29.81 -16.97 -16.98
N VAL A 386 -30.57 -16.57 -15.99
CA VAL A 386 -31.54 -17.44 -15.29
C VAL A 386 -32.63 -17.85 -16.27
N THR A 387 -33.05 -19.13 -16.21
CA THR A 387 -34.19 -19.69 -16.98
C THR A 387 -35.24 -20.36 -16.08
N GLY A 388 -34.92 -20.56 -14.79
CA GLY A 388 -35.83 -21.14 -13.82
C GLY A 388 -35.11 -21.61 -12.56
N VAL A 389 -35.87 -22.12 -11.62
CA VAL A 389 -35.39 -22.64 -10.33
C VAL A 389 -36.02 -23.99 -10.01
N ALA A 390 -35.27 -24.86 -9.34
CA ALA A 390 -35.75 -26.09 -8.76
C ALA A 390 -35.98 -25.87 -7.25
N ILE A 391 -37.19 -26.09 -6.80
CA ILE A 391 -37.63 -25.91 -5.40
C ILE A 391 -37.47 -27.23 -4.65
N CYS A 392 -37.04 -27.17 -3.38
CA CYS A 392 -36.91 -28.28 -2.48
C CYS A 392 -37.42 -27.92 -1.06
N ALA A 393 -37.48 -28.90 -0.14
CA ALA A 393 -37.68 -28.60 1.28
C ALA A 393 -36.41 -27.93 1.85
N GLN A 394 -36.57 -26.88 2.65
CA GLN A 394 -35.42 -26.21 3.28
C GLN A 394 -34.66 -27.11 4.25
N ALA A 395 -35.32 -27.93 5.00
CA ALA A 395 -34.74 -28.93 5.92
C ALA A 395 -34.21 -30.19 5.21
N GLY A 396 -34.39 -30.29 3.86
CA GLY A 396 -34.02 -31.48 3.09
C GLY A 396 -32.62 -31.44 2.52
N GLU A 397 -32.29 -32.46 1.73
CA GLU A 397 -30.99 -32.66 1.07
C GLU A 397 -30.92 -32.11 -0.38
N GLY A 398 -31.99 -31.50 -0.86
CA GLY A 398 -32.09 -30.91 -2.24
C GLY A 398 -32.91 -31.79 -3.21
N GLY A 399 -33.76 -32.68 -2.70
CA GLY A 399 -34.76 -33.38 -3.51
C GLY A 399 -35.75 -32.40 -4.13
N VAL A 400 -35.85 -32.40 -5.47
CA VAL A 400 -36.67 -31.42 -6.21
C VAL A 400 -38.15 -31.76 -6.05
N ILE A 401 -38.95 -30.81 -5.60
CA ILE A 401 -40.39 -30.89 -5.44
C ILE A 401 -41.13 -30.30 -6.67
N GLU A 402 -40.65 -29.13 -7.12
CA GLU A 402 -41.24 -28.35 -8.19
C GLU A 402 -40.19 -27.61 -8.98
N GLN A 403 -40.43 -27.33 -10.25
CA GLN A 403 -39.63 -26.41 -11.07
C GLN A 403 -40.45 -25.22 -11.48
N ILE A 404 -39.91 -24.01 -11.31
CA ILE A 404 -40.58 -22.74 -11.64
C ILE A 404 -39.74 -22.03 -12.69
N ALA A 405 -40.34 -21.72 -13.84
CA ALA A 405 -39.72 -20.89 -14.88
C ALA A 405 -39.68 -19.45 -14.39
N CYS A 406 -38.51 -18.81 -14.52
CA CYS A 406 -38.28 -17.40 -14.19
C CYS A 406 -37.01 -16.90 -14.91
N ASP A 407 -36.85 -15.61 -15.06
CA ASP A 407 -35.67 -14.96 -15.63
C ASP A 407 -34.93 -14.06 -14.63
N CYS A 408 -35.48 -13.94 -13.41
CA CYS A 408 -34.85 -13.26 -12.28
C CYS A 408 -35.08 -14.05 -10.98
N VAL A 409 -34.06 -14.13 -10.13
CA VAL A 409 -34.13 -14.64 -8.76
C VAL A 409 -33.70 -13.54 -7.81
N ALA A 410 -34.62 -13.06 -6.98
CA ALA A 410 -34.36 -12.04 -5.96
C ALA A 410 -34.15 -12.71 -4.60
N MET A 411 -32.93 -12.71 -4.06
CA MET A 411 -32.59 -13.41 -2.80
C MET A 411 -32.38 -12.43 -1.64
N SER A 412 -32.79 -12.81 -0.44
CA SER A 412 -32.53 -12.08 0.80
C SER A 412 -32.25 -13.04 1.95
N GLY A 413 -31.06 -12.96 2.53
CA GLY A 413 -30.65 -13.74 3.72
C GLY A 413 -30.70 -12.92 5.03
N GLY A 414 -31.34 -11.73 5.01
CA GLY A 414 -31.35 -10.77 6.10
C GLY A 414 -30.31 -9.65 5.87
N TRP A 415 -30.02 -8.88 6.90
CA TRP A 415 -29.16 -7.71 6.84
C TRP A 415 -28.01 -7.81 7.83
N SER A 416 -26.89 -7.13 7.53
CA SER A 416 -25.73 -7.01 8.41
C SER A 416 -25.28 -5.56 8.49
N PRO A 417 -25.08 -5.00 9.70
CA PRO A 417 -24.58 -3.63 9.88
C PRO A 417 -23.24 -3.40 9.19
N VAL A 418 -23.04 -2.20 8.63
CA VAL A 418 -21.74 -1.78 8.09
C VAL A 418 -20.87 -1.28 9.23
N VAL A 419 -20.09 -2.18 9.81
CA VAL A 419 -19.29 -1.95 11.02
C VAL A 419 -17.82 -1.61 10.74
N HIS A 420 -17.45 -1.42 9.48
CA HIS A 420 -16.05 -1.23 9.04
C HIS A 420 -15.38 -0.05 9.76
N LEU A 421 -16.00 1.15 9.70
CA LEU A 421 -15.42 2.35 10.31
C LEU A 421 -15.28 2.23 11.83
N TRP A 422 -16.25 1.59 12.49
CA TRP A 422 -16.19 1.29 13.91
C TRP A 422 -14.99 0.40 14.27
N SER A 423 -14.75 -0.63 13.45
CA SER A 423 -13.66 -1.58 13.65
C SER A 423 -12.29 -1.01 13.27
N HIS A 424 -12.20 -0.06 12.30
CA HIS A 424 -10.95 0.57 11.88
C HIS A 424 -10.21 1.24 13.04
N CYS A 425 -10.94 1.87 13.94
CA CYS A 425 -10.36 2.58 15.10
C CYS A 425 -10.44 1.76 16.42
N GLY A 426 -10.60 0.45 16.32
CA GLY A 426 -10.48 -0.47 17.46
C GLY A 426 -11.77 -0.79 18.21
N GLY A 427 -12.93 -0.27 17.80
CA GLY A 427 -14.24 -0.59 18.38
C GLY A 427 -14.55 -2.08 18.28
N LYS A 428 -15.12 -2.65 19.34
CA LYS A 428 -15.44 -4.08 19.40
C LYS A 428 -16.84 -4.37 18.90
N LEU A 429 -17.06 -5.60 18.50
CA LEU A 429 -18.33 -6.07 18.00
C LEU A 429 -18.94 -7.09 18.96
N THR A 430 -20.26 -7.10 19.03
CA THR A 430 -21.06 -8.11 19.75
C THR A 430 -21.97 -8.83 18.77
N TRP A 431 -22.33 -10.08 19.10
CA TRP A 431 -23.26 -10.89 18.30
C TRP A 431 -24.70 -10.70 18.74
N ASP A 432 -25.57 -10.40 17.80
CA ASP A 432 -27.02 -10.36 18.00
C ASP A 432 -27.65 -11.67 17.51
N ASN A 433 -28.17 -12.45 18.44
CA ASN A 433 -28.82 -13.75 18.14
C ASN A 433 -30.17 -13.58 17.41
N THR A 434 -30.88 -12.47 17.63
CA THR A 434 -32.23 -12.24 17.05
C THR A 434 -32.12 -12.02 15.53
N HIS A 435 -31.13 -11.23 15.10
CA HIS A 435 -30.92 -10.91 13.69
C HIS A 435 -29.76 -11.69 13.08
N ALA A 436 -29.09 -12.55 13.86
CA ALA A 436 -27.93 -13.34 13.47
C ALA A 436 -26.86 -12.48 12.77
N MET A 437 -26.38 -11.43 13.44
CA MET A 437 -25.44 -10.45 12.90
C MET A 437 -24.46 -9.94 13.95
N PHE A 438 -23.30 -9.49 13.52
CA PHE A 438 -22.41 -8.67 14.33
C PHE A 438 -22.85 -7.22 14.29
N ARG A 439 -22.86 -6.55 15.44
CA ARG A 439 -23.12 -5.11 15.56
C ARG A 439 -22.11 -4.45 16.50
N PRO A 440 -21.97 -3.12 16.47
CA PRO A 440 -21.17 -2.39 17.43
C PRO A 440 -21.50 -2.75 18.88
N ASP A 441 -20.46 -2.96 19.68
CA ASP A 441 -20.61 -3.16 21.12
C ASP A 441 -20.60 -1.79 21.81
N PRO A 442 -21.73 -1.34 22.38
CA PRO A 442 -21.80 0.00 22.97
C PRO A 442 -20.95 0.15 24.23
N ASP A 443 -20.61 -0.95 24.90
CA ASP A 443 -19.79 -0.97 26.12
C ASP A 443 -18.28 -0.94 25.80
N ARG A 444 -17.90 -1.17 24.52
CA ARG A 444 -16.51 -1.20 24.06
C ARG A 444 -16.32 -0.38 22.78
N PRO A 445 -16.67 0.94 22.82
CA PRO A 445 -16.46 1.82 21.68
C PRO A 445 -14.97 2.08 21.45
N PRO A 446 -14.57 2.59 20.27
CA PRO A 446 -13.22 3.10 20.08
C PRO A 446 -13.02 4.35 20.95
N LEU A 447 -11.92 4.38 21.71
CA LEU A 447 -11.62 5.43 22.69
C LEU A 447 -10.46 6.30 22.24
N GLY A 448 -10.54 7.59 22.54
CA GLY A 448 -9.45 8.52 22.45
C GLY A 448 -8.53 8.50 23.68
N ASP A 449 -7.49 9.33 23.67
CA ASP A 449 -6.44 9.35 24.71
C ASP A 449 -6.97 9.71 26.11
N ALA A 450 -8.03 10.51 26.20
CA ALA A 450 -8.69 10.86 27.46
C ALA A 450 -9.82 9.87 27.83
N GLY A 451 -9.93 8.75 27.14
CA GLY A 451 -10.98 7.75 27.37
C GLY A 451 -12.37 8.13 26.84
N GLN A 452 -12.49 9.21 26.07
CA GLN A 452 -13.72 9.61 25.41
C GLN A 452 -14.00 8.74 24.18
N PRO A 453 -15.29 8.43 23.85
CA PRO A 453 -15.63 7.75 22.61
C PRO A 453 -15.23 8.57 21.37
N LEU A 454 -14.50 7.95 20.43
CA LEU A 454 -14.15 8.52 19.13
C LEU A 454 -15.26 8.32 18.09
N ALA A 455 -16.07 7.30 18.26
CA ALA A 455 -17.18 7.00 17.35
C ALA A 455 -18.45 6.58 18.10
N ARG A 456 -19.60 6.84 17.49
CA ARG A 456 -20.93 6.39 17.91
C ARG A 456 -21.66 5.86 16.69
N ALA A 457 -22.19 4.64 16.78
CA ALA A 457 -23.03 4.06 15.74
C ALA A 457 -24.50 4.45 15.93
N VAL A 458 -25.22 4.67 14.83
CA VAL A 458 -26.65 5.00 14.84
C VAL A 458 -27.40 4.26 13.73
N GLY A 459 -28.67 4.01 13.95
CA GLY A 459 -29.56 3.38 12.98
C GLY A 459 -29.13 1.96 12.61
N ALA A 460 -29.24 1.58 11.33
CA ALA A 460 -28.92 0.23 10.89
C ALA A 460 -27.43 -0.14 11.07
N ALA A 461 -26.52 0.83 11.11
CA ALA A 461 -25.13 0.61 11.48
C ALA A 461 -24.98 0.18 12.96
N ASN A 462 -25.93 0.53 13.82
CA ASN A 462 -26.02 0.10 15.22
C ASN A 462 -26.87 -1.18 15.41
N GLY A 463 -27.38 -1.74 14.30
CA GLY A 463 -28.18 -2.97 14.32
C GLY A 463 -29.70 -2.75 14.45
N LEU A 464 -30.18 -1.51 14.31
CA LEU A 464 -31.60 -1.20 14.26
C LEU A 464 -32.08 -1.25 12.81
N LEU A 465 -32.88 -2.24 12.43
CA LEU A 465 -33.11 -2.53 11.01
C LEU A 465 -34.42 -1.94 10.48
N THR A 466 -35.38 -1.63 11.35
CA THR A 466 -36.68 -1.06 10.95
C THR A 466 -36.70 0.45 11.12
N LEU A 467 -37.47 1.14 10.28
CA LEU A 467 -37.61 2.61 10.33
C LEU A 467 -38.06 3.14 11.70
N PRO A 468 -39.03 2.52 12.39
CA PRO A 468 -39.40 2.93 13.75
C PRO A 468 -38.28 2.82 14.76
N GLU A 469 -37.51 1.72 14.77
CA GLU A 469 -36.37 1.54 15.66
C GLU A 469 -35.26 2.60 15.38
N ILE A 470 -34.96 2.84 14.12
CA ILE A 470 -33.97 3.83 13.69
C ILE A 470 -34.33 5.24 14.16
N MET A 471 -35.58 5.63 13.97
CA MET A 471 -36.03 6.98 14.30
C MET A 471 -36.28 7.19 15.80
N ALA A 472 -36.53 6.11 16.54
CA ALA A 472 -36.63 6.16 18.02
C ALA A 472 -35.31 6.63 18.67
N GLU A 473 -34.14 6.35 18.07
CA GLU A 473 -32.86 6.89 18.56
C GLU A 473 -32.78 8.43 18.49
N ALA A 474 -33.61 9.04 17.67
CA ALA A 474 -33.68 10.50 17.50
C ALA A 474 -34.94 11.11 18.14
N ASP A 475 -35.68 10.33 18.93
CA ASP A 475 -36.97 10.72 19.54
C ASP A 475 -38.01 11.16 18.52
N LEU A 476 -38.00 10.57 17.32
CA LEU A 476 -38.93 10.87 16.23
C LEU A 476 -39.87 9.67 16.01
N PRO A 477 -41.19 9.92 15.97
CA PRO A 477 -42.16 8.85 15.68
C PRO A 477 -42.05 8.45 14.20
N ALA A 478 -42.01 7.14 13.95
CA ALA A 478 -42.00 6.62 12.59
C ALA A 478 -42.90 5.38 12.48
N VAL A 479 -43.43 5.17 11.29
CA VAL A 479 -44.35 4.07 11.02
C VAL A 479 -43.98 3.36 9.72
N THR A 480 -43.91 2.04 9.79
CA THR A 480 -43.79 1.14 8.64
C THR A 480 -44.58 -0.14 8.93
N GLU A 481 -44.72 -1.02 7.95
CA GLU A 481 -45.29 -2.35 8.20
C GLU A 481 -44.40 -3.14 9.14
N PRO A 482 -44.97 -3.76 10.17
CA PRO A 482 -44.19 -4.61 11.11
C PRO A 482 -43.67 -5.85 10.42
N GLU A 483 -42.46 -6.24 10.80
CA GLU A 483 -41.75 -7.40 10.25
C GLU A 483 -41.72 -8.55 11.24
N ALA A 484 -41.93 -9.78 10.75
CA ALA A 484 -41.79 -11.00 11.54
C ALA A 484 -40.29 -11.37 11.72
N PRO A 485 -39.94 -12.13 12.76
CA PRO A 485 -38.57 -12.54 13.02
C PRO A 485 -37.92 -13.29 11.84
N LEU A 486 -36.63 -13.01 11.66
CA LEU A 486 -35.74 -13.70 10.73
C LEU A 486 -35.47 -15.16 11.21
N ALA A 487 -35.37 -16.12 10.28
CA ALA A 487 -34.79 -17.43 10.50
C ALA A 487 -33.43 -17.54 9.83
N PRO A 488 -32.29 -17.68 10.55
CA PRO A 488 -30.97 -17.73 9.95
C PRO A 488 -30.81 -18.89 8.95
N VAL A 489 -30.35 -18.62 7.74
CA VAL A 489 -30.07 -19.61 6.71
C VAL A 489 -28.71 -19.28 6.08
N TRP A 490 -27.73 -20.17 6.23
CA TRP A 490 -26.38 -20.00 5.71
C TRP A 490 -26.10 -20.82 4.46
N VAL A 491 -26.74 -22.01 4.35
CA VAL A 491 -26.70 -22.90 3.19
C VAL A 491 -28.12 -23.35 2.89
N MET A 492 -28.50 -23.39 1.61
CA MET A 492 -29.83 -23.77 1.17
C MET A 492 -29.75 -24.89 0.13
N PRO A 493 -30.45 -26.01 0.34
CA PRO A 493 -31.13 -26.41 1.56
C PRO A 493 -30.15 -26.74 2.71
N ALA A 494 -30.64 -26.82 3.94
CA ALA A 494 -29.78 -27.02 5.11
C ALA A 494 -28.96 -28.32 5.05
N GLY A 495 -29.56 -29.41 4.59
CA GLY A 495 -28.92 -30.73 4.37
C GLY A 495 -28.32 -30.91 2.98
N ALA A 496 -27.94 -29.85 2.28
CA ALA A 496 -27.43 -29.88 0.88
C ALA A 496 -26.35 -30.93 0.67
N LYS A 497 -26.53 -31.79 -0.33
CA LYS A 497 -25.51 -32.77 -0.77
C LYS A 497 -24.27 -32.06 -1.31
N GLU A 498 -23.12 -32.72 -1.21
CA GLU A 498 -21.84 -32.22 -1.72
C GLU A 498 -21.91 -31.68 -3.16
N ALA A 499 -22.63 -32.37 -4.04
CA ALA A 499 -22.82 -31.95 -5.42
C ALA A 499 -23.48 -30.56 -5.57
N LEU A 500 -24.33 -30.14 -4.63
CA LEU A 500 -24.92 -28.81 -4.57
C LEU A 500 -23.95 -27.80 -3.96
N LYS A 501 -23.25 -28.16 -2.87
CA LYS A 501 -22.25 -27.31 -2.21
C LYS A 501 -21.12 -26.92 -3.15
N PHE A 502 -20.73 -27.77 -4.09
CA PHE A 502 -19.76 -27.46 -5.15
C PHE A 502 -20.22 -26.41 -6.16
N LYS A 503 -21.47 -25.98 -6.14
CA LYS A 503 -22.04 -24.95 -7.00
C LYS A 503 -22.74 -23.85 -6.20
N SER A 504 -22.55 -23.82 -4.88
CA SER A 504 -23.05 -22.79 -3.97
C SER A 504 -21.92 -21.83 -3.63
N PHE A 505 -21.94 -20.62 -4.21
CA PHE A 505 -20.88 -19.64 -4.07
C PHE A 505 -21.12 -18.75 -2.86
N LEU A 506 -20.02 -18.47 -2.13
CA LEU A 506 -19.94 -17.51 -1.02
C LEU A 506 -19.28 -16.21 -1.50
N ASP A 507 -18.16 -16.33 -2.22
CA ASP A 507 -17.50 -15.21 -2.88
C ASP A 507 -17.61 -15.38 -4.40
N TYR A 508 -18.32 -14.47 -5.04
CA TYR A 508 -18.61 -14.55 -6.46
C TYR A 508 -17.41 -14.15 -7.33
N GLN A 509 -16.59 -13.21 -6.88
CA GLN A 509 -15.44 -12.70 -7.63
C GLN A 509 -14.29 -13.72 -7.63
N ASN A 510 -13.97 -14.26 -6.44
CA ASN A 510 -12.90 -15.23 -6.27
C ASN A 510 -13.36 -16.70 -6.44
N ASP A 511 -14.63 -16.94 -6.78
CA ASP A 511 -15.19 -18.28 -6.95
C ASP A 511 -15.02 -19.19 -5.71
N VAL A 512 -15.16 -18.63 -4.49
CA VAL A 512 -15.12 -19.44 -3.27
C VAL A 512 -16.50 -20.03 -2.97
N LYS A 513 -16.53 -21.32 -2.73
CA LYS A 513 -17.74 -22.12 -2.54
C LYS A 513 -17.86 -22.58 -1.09
N VAL A 514 -19.04 -23.01 -0.70
CA VAL A 514 -19.31 -23.68 0.58
C VAL A 514 -18.32 -24.83 0.81
N SER A 515 -18.12 -25.67 -0.20
CA SER A 515 -17.17 -26.78 -0.14
C SER A 515 -15.71 -26.38 0.07
N ASP A 516 -15.30 -25.20 -0.40
CA ASP A 516 -13.92 -24.69 -0.22
C ASP A 516 -13.67 -24.31 1.24
N VAL A 517 -14.63 -23.66 1.91
CA VAL A 517 -14.53 -23.30 3.33
C VAL A 517 -14.57 -24.57 4.20
N GLN A 518 -15.44 -25.53 3.90
CA GLN A 518 -15.48 -26.83 4.58
C GLN A 518 -14.16 -27.62 4.39
N LEU A 519 -13.55 -27.54 3.20
CA LEU A 519 -12.22 -28.13 2.95
C LEU A 519 -11.15 -27.47 3.82
N ALA A 520 -11.16 -26.13 3.91
CA ALA A 520 -10.22 -25.38 4.75
C ALA A 520 -10.31 -25.84 6.21
N ALA A 521 -11.52 -25.95 6.77
CA ALA A 521 -11.74 -26.46 8.13
C ALA A 521 -11.16 -27.87 8.31
N ARG A 522 -11.41 -28.80 7.39
CA ARG A 522 -10.85 -30.18 7.43
C ARG A 522 -9.33 -30.21 7.36
N GLU A 523 -8.70 -29.23 6.73
CA GLU A 523 -7.25 -29.09 6.64
C GLU A 523 -6.61 -28.33 7.81
N GLY A 524 -7.41 -27.99 8.84
CA GLY A 524 -6.93 -27.37 10.07
C GLY A 524 -6.88 -25.84 10.08
N TYR A 525 -7.54 -25.18 9.12
CA TYR A 525 -7.67 -23.72 9.12
C TYR A 525 -8.89 -23.31 9.95
N GLU A 526 -8.74 -23.23 11.25
CA GLU A 526 -9.80 -22.92 12.21
C GLU A 526 -10.08 -21.42 12.37
N SER A 527 -9.06 -20.59 12.15
CA SER A 527 -9.19 -19.13 12.23
C SER A 527 -9.83 -18.58 10.97
N VAL A 528 -10.80 -17.66 11.13
CA VAL A 528 -11.43 -16.90 10.04
C VAL A 528 -10.37 -16.24 9.14
N GLU A 529 -9.32 -15.63 9.72
CA GLU A 529 -8.26 -14.97 8.98
C GLU A 529 -7.39 -15.94 8.15
N HIS A 530 -7.13 -17.13 8.67
CA HIS A 530 -6.39 -18.15 7.92
C HIS A 530 -7.26 -18.78 6.82
N THR A 531 -8.52 -19.09 7.13
CA THR A 531 -9.49 -19.59 6.13
C THR A 531 -9.63 -18.58 4.98
N LYS A 532 -9.74 -17.29 5.29
CA LYS A 532 -9.80 -16.20 4.30
C LYS A 532 -8.59 -16.23 3.37
N ARG A 533 -7.36 -16.30 3.90
CA ARG A 533 -6.13 -16.32 3.08
C ARG A 533 -5.99 -17.60 2.27
N TYR A 534 -6.35 -18.73 2.85
CA TYR A 534 -6.26 -20.02 2.18
C TYR A 534 -7.26 -20.18 1.02
N THR A 535 -8.48 -19.70 1.21
CA THR A 535 -9.55 -19.80 0.21
C THR A 535 -9.65 -18.61 -0.73
N THR A 536 -9.02 -17.49 -0.40
CA THR A 536 -9.22 -16.15 -0.99
C THR A 536 -10.59 -15.53 -0.71
N LEU A 537 -11.33 -16.04 0.28
CA LEU A 537 -12.65 -15.53 0.68
C LEU A 537 -12.57 -14.06 1.10
N GLY A 538 -13.34 -13.19 0.47
CA GLY A 538 -13.42 -11.77 0.82
C GLY A 538 -12.14 -10.97 0.58
N MET A 539 -11.25 -11.45 -0.30
CA MET A 539 -10.02 -10.76 -0.71
C MET A 539 -10.17 -9.97 -2.01
N ALA A 540 -11.35 -9.94 -2.58
CA ALA A 540 -11.65 -9.24 -3.83
C ALA A 540 -11.96 -7.74 -3.58
N THR A 541 -12.35 -7.03 -4.65
CA THR A 541 -12.61 -5.58 -4.62
C THR A 541 -13.79 -5.18 -3.73
N ASP A 542 -14.74 -6.08 -3.48
CA ASP A 542 -15.83 -5.90 -2.51
C ASP A 542 -15.38 -6.06 -1.04
N GLN A 543 -14.15 -6.58 -0.82
CA GLN A 543 -13.56 -6.83 0.49
C GLN A 543 -14.46 -7.67 1.42
N GLY A 544 -15.17 -8.63 0.83
CA GLY A 544 -16.02 -9.55 1.57
C GLY A 544 -17.31 -8.99 2.12
N LYS A 545 -17.80 -7.86 1.61
CA LYS A 545 -19.06 -7.24 2.05
C LYS A 545 -20.25 -8.21 1.95
N LEU A 546 -20.30 -9.03 0.89
CA LEU A 546 -21.32 -10.06 0.70
C LEU A 546 -20.90 -11.44 1.22
N SER A 547 -19.59 -11.75 1.27
CA SER A 547 -19.11 -13.11 1.50
C SER A 547 -18.71 -13.41 2.96
N ASN A 548 -18.23 -12.42 3.73
CA ASN A 548 -17.61 -12.67 5.02
C ASN A 548 -18.54 -13.33 6.04
N ILE A 549 -19.76 -12.81 6.20
CA ILE A 549 -20.69 -13.33 7.23
C ILE A 549 -21.13 -14.77 6.92
N ASN A 550 -21.46 -15.06 5.67
CA ASN A 550 -21.86 -16.41 5.27
C ASN A 550 -20.65 -17.37 5.30
N GLY A 551 -19.46 -16.90 4.94
CA GLY A 551 -18.23 -17.69 4.99
C GLY A 551 -17.86 -18.11 6.41
N LEU A 552 -17.92 -17.17 7.37
CA LEU A 552 -17.66 -17.49 8.78
C LEU A 552 -18.74 -18.39 9.40
N ALA A 553 -19.99 -18.25 8.97
CA ALA A 553 -21.05 -19.13 9.45
C ALA A 553 -20.86 -20.58 8.96
N VAL A 554 -20.47 -20.77 7.69
CA VAL A 554 -20.10 -22.08 7.14
C VAL A 554 -18.86 -22.66 7.82
N LEU A 555 -17.88 -21.81 8.15
CA LEU A 555 -16.70 -22.23 8.92
C LEU A 555 -17.08 -22.68 10.33
N SER A 556 -17.91 -21.90 11.04
CA SER A 556 -18.42 -22.20 12.38
C SER A 556 -19.14 -23.55 12.42
N ASP A 557 -20.03 -23.79 11.44
CA ASP A 557 -20.74 -25.06 11.29
C ASP A 557 -19.77 -26.22 11.08
N ALA A 558 -18.78 -26.06 10.21
CA ALA A 558 -17.77 -27.08 9.94
C ALA A 558 -16.87 -27.39 11.14
N LEU A 559 -16.67 -26.42 12.05
CA LEU A 559 -15.90 -26.57 13.29
C LEU A 559 -16.76 -27.03 14.48
N GLY A 560 -18.08 -27.10 14.32
CA GLY A 560 -19.02 -27.47 15.39
C GLY A 560 -19.07 -26.45 16.54
N GLN A 561 -18.84 -25.15 16.24
CA GLN A 561 -18.85 -24.10 17.26
C GLN A 561 -19.79 -22.94 16.87
N PRO A 562 -20.27 -22.13 17.85
CA PRO A 562 -21.13 -21.00 17.54
C PRO A 562 -20.35 -19.87 16.82
N ILE A 563 -21.04 -19.11 15.96
CA ILE A 563 -20.49 -18.01 15.19
C ILE A 563 -19.67 -17.01 16.04
N PRO A 564 -20.14 -16.57 17.24
CA PRO A 564 -19.35 -15.67 18.08
C PRO A 564 -17.98 -16.22 18.52
N ALA A 565 -17.85 -17.55 18.67
CA ALA A 565 -16.58 -18.19 19.03
C ALA A 565 -15.59 -18.20 17.85
N THR A 566 -16.08 -18.40 16.63
CA THR A 566 -15.26 -18.27 15.40
C THR A 566 -14.83 -16.82 15.18
N GLY A 567 -15.68 -15.86 15.59
CA GLY A 567 -15.43 -14.43 15.44
C GLY A 567 -15.65 -13.90 14.01
N THR A 568 -15.18 -12.72 13.76
CA THR A 568 -15.27 -12.05 12.43
C THR A 568 -13.91 -11.61 11.95
N THR A 569 -13.79 -11.35 10.65
CA THR A 569 -12.57 -10.82 10.04
C THR A 569 -12.27 -9.41 10.56
N THR A 570 -10.99 -9.05 10.61
CA THR A 570 -10.55 -7.68 10.89
C THR A 570 -10.78 -6.81 9.66
N PHE A 571 -11.63 -5.80 9.81
CA PHE A 571 -11.83 -4.80 8.76
C PHE A 571 -10.69 -3.79 8.75
N ARG A 572 -10.17 -3.47 7.56
CA ARG A 572 -9.04 -2.55 7.36
C ARG A 572 -9.44 -1.44 6.39
N PRO A 573 -8.96 -0.19 6.62
CA PRO A 573 -9.14 0.87 5.63
C PRO A 573 -8.36 0.55 4.34
N PRO A 574 -8.81 1.07 3.17
CA PRO A 574 -10.03 1.86 2.98
C PRO A 574 -11.28 0.99 2.85
N TYR A 575 -12.46 1.56 3.14
CA TYR A 575 -13.76 0.88 3.04
C TYR A 575 -14.06 0.40 1.61
N THR A 576 -13.72 1.19 0.60
CA THR A 576 -13.66 0.80 -0.81
C THR A 576 -12.35 1.26 -1.43
N PRO A 577 -11.94 0.73 -2.59
CA PRO A 577 -10.72 1.17 -3.26
C PRO A 577 -10.67 2.69 -3.48
N ILE A 578 -9.48 3.27 -3.27
CA ILE A 578 -9.17 4.68 -3.50
C ILE A 578 -8.17 4.76 -4.64
N SER A 579 -8.29 5.75 -5.54
CA SER A 579 -7.33 5.92 -6.62
C SER A 579 -5.95 6.35 -6.08
N PHE A 580 -4.88 5.82 -6.66
CA PHE A 580 -3.52 6.27 -6.35
C PHE A 580 -3.33 7.76 -6.65
N GLY A 581 -4.03 8.29 -7.66
CA GLY A 581 -4.02 9.72 -7.97
C GLY A 581 -4.48 10.57 -6.79
N ALA A 582 -5.58 10.20 -6.12
CA ALA A 582 -6.08 10.92 -4.94
C ALA A 582 -5.09 10.86 -3.75
N ILE A 583 -4.37 9.73 -3.57
CA ILE A 583 -3.36 9.59 -2.53
C ILE A 583 -2.14 10.44 -2.84
N ALA A 584 -1.65 10.41 -4.08
CA ALA A 584 -0.47 11.16 -4.52
C ALA A 584 -0.75 12.66 -4.67
N ALA A 585 -1.95 13.03 -5.13
CA ALA A 585 -2.32 14.40 -5.49
C ALA A 585 -1.26 15.05 -6.38
N GLU A 586 -0.59 16.10 -5.90
CA GLU A 586 0.47 16.79 -6.63
C GLU A 586 1.85 16.16 -6.45
N ALA A 587 2.00 15.22 -5.50
CA ALA A 587 3.28 14.54 -5.25
C ALA A 587 3.58 13.50 -6.34
N ARG A 588 3.82 13.96 -7.56
CA ARG A 588 4.11 13.16 -8.77
C ARG A 588 5.41 13.63 -9.42
N GLY A 589 6.11 12.72 -10.10
CA GLY A 589 7.36 13.01 -10.80
C GLY A 589 8.40 13.65 -9.89
N GLU A 590 8.92 14.79 -10.28
CA GLU A 590 9.97 15.51 -9.51
C GLU A 590 9.48 16.06 -8.16
N ILE A 591 8.18 16.34 -8.00
CA ILE A 591 7.63 16.76 -6.70
C ILE A 591 7.62 15.59 -5.71
N PHE A 592 7.29 14.39 -6.18
CA PHE A 592 7.30 13.17 -5.36
C PHE A 592 8.73 12.69 -5.06
N GLN A 593 9.59 12.71 -6.07
CA GLN A 593 10.98 12.29 -5.99
C GLN A 593 11.86 13.37 -6.62
N PRO A 594 12.12 14.48 -5.90
CA PRO A 594 12.92 15.56 -6.44
C PRO A 594 14.33 15.07 -6.74
N LEU A 595 14.82 15.43 -7.91
CA LEU A 595 16.16 15.09 -8.31
C LEU A 595 17.13 16.16 -7.78
N ARG A 596 17.98 15.80 -6.82
CA ARG A 596 19.04 16.67 -6.30
C ARG A 596 20.24 16.57 -7.24
N ARG A 597 20.72 17.72 -7.69
CA ARG A 597 21.82 17.86 -8.65
C ARG A 597 22.95 18.65 -8.02
N THR A 598 24.18 18.23 -8.29
CA THR A 598 25.37 19.00 -7.90
C THR A 598 25.53 20.21 -8.81
N PRO A 599 26.28 21.25 -8.41
CA PRO A 599 26.58 22.39 -9.27
C PRO A 599 27.24 22.02 -10.60
N MET A 600 27.94 20.89 -10.69
CA MET A 600 28.62 20.39 -11.87
C MET A 600 27.78 19.43 -12.71
N HIS A 601 26.54 19.14 -12.33
CA HIS A 601 25.69 18.13 -12.98
C HIS A 601 25.63 18.25 -14.51
N ALA A 602 25.38 19.44 -15.04
CA ALA A 602 25.27 19.68 -16.47
C ALA A 602 26.61 19.39 -17.21
N TRP A 603 27.73 19.65 -16.58
CA TRP A 603 29.06 19.31 -17.11
C TRP A 603 29.22 17.80 -17.22
N HIS A 604 28.92 17.08 -16.17
CA HIS A 604 28.99 15.60 -16.14
C HIS A 604 28.09 14.98 -17.23
N GLU A 605 26.86 15.48 -17.35
CA GLU A 605 25.90 15.01 -18.36
C GLU A 605 26.46 15.21 -19.80
N SER A 606 27.01 16.40 -20.09
CA SER A 606 27.61 16.70 -21.41
C SER A 606 28.88 15.88 -21.71
N HIS A 607 29.49 15.25 -20.70
CA HIS A 607 30.67 14.40 -20.83
C HIS A 607 30.38 12.89 -20.76
N GLY A 608 29.12 12.51 -20.98
CA GLY A 608 28.72 11.10 -21.14
C GLY A 608 28.82 10.27 -19.88
N VAL A 609 28.58 10.89 -18.72
CA VAL A 609 28.61 10.21 -17.42
C VAL A 609 27.55 9.12 -17.32
N ALA A 610 27.87 7.99 -16.71
CA ALA A 610 26.89 7.06 -16.15
C ALA A 610 26.57 7.49 -14.71
N TRP A 611 25.28 7.52 -14.35
CA TRP A 611 24.82 8.03 -13.08
C TRP A 611 24.58 6.93 -12.05
N GLU A 612 24.91 7.21 -10.79
CA GLU A 612 24.51 6.43 -9.62
C GLU A 612 23.52 7.22 -8.76
N PRO A 613 22.32 6.68 -8.47
CA PRO A 613 21.40 7.29 -7.53
C PRO A 613 21.81 6.97 -6.08
N VAL A 614 21.85 7.99 -5.22
CA VAL A 614 22.01 7.85 -3.77
C VAL A 614 20.95 8.71 -3.08
N GLY A 615 19.88 8.06 -2.62
CA GLY A 615 18.68 8.77 -2.25
C GLY A 615 18.17 9.61 -3.42
N LEU A 616 18.01 10.92 -3.18
CA LEU A 616 17.56 11.87 -4.21
C LEU A 616 18.70 12.41 -5.09
N TRP A 617 19.95 12.16 -4.73
CA TRP A 617 21.11 12.64 -5.50
C TRP A 617 21.39 11.82 -6.73
N ARG A 618 21.92 12.48 -7.77
CA ARG A 618 22.62 11.85 -8.88
C ARG A 618 24.10 12.11 -8.73
N ARG A 619 24.90 11.03 -8.62
CA ARG A 619 26.36 11.08 -8.55
C ARG A 619 26.97 10.49 -9.80
N PRO A 620 28.12 11.02 -10.29
CA PRO A 620 28.89 10.37 -11.35
C PRO A 620 29.34 8.96 -10.90
N TYR A 621 28.86 7.90 -11.59
CA TYR A 621 29.27 6.52 -11.36
C TYR A 621 30.59 6.22 -12.06
N THR A 622 30.69 6.52 -13.36
CA THR A 622 31.87 6.40 -14.20
C THR A 622 31.67 7.18 -15.50
N TYR A 623 32.75 7.44 -16.24
CA TYR A 623 32.75 8.17 -17.53
C TYR A 623 33.17 7.26 -18.69
N PRO A 624 32.29 6.39 -19.20
CA PRO A 624 32.60 5.48 -20.29
C PRO A 624 32.80 6.25 -21.61
N ARG A 625 33.82 5.87 -22.40
CA ARG A 625 34.00 6.32 -23.76
C ARG A 625 33.12 5.51 -24.72
N THR A 626 32.94 6.01 -25.94
CA THR A 626 32.17 5.31 -26.96
C THR A 626 32.70 3.87 -27.16
N GLY A 627 31.85 2.87 -26.95
CA GLY A 627 32.19 1.44 -27.04
C GLY A 627 32.93 0.86 -25.85
N GLU A 628 33.17 1.64 -24.79
CA GLU A 628 33.82 1.17 -23.57
C GLU A 628 32.80 0.62 -22.58
N SER A 629 33.08 -0.53 -21.97
CA SER A 629 32.25 -1.04 -20.85
C SER A 629 32.48 -0.20 -19.58
N HIS A 630 31.51 -0.15 -18.67
CA HIS A 630 31.67 0.54 -17.39
C HIS A 630 32.90 0.02 -16.63
N ARG A 631 33.13 -1.29 -16.60
CA ARG A 631 34.29 -1.89 -15.94
C ARG A 631 35.62 -1.41 -16.52
N THR A 632 35.71 -1.32 -17.84
CA THR A 632 36.92 -0.81 -18.53
C THR A 632 37.15 0.66 -18.20
N ALA A 633 36.07 1.47 -18.19
CA ALA A 633 36.12 2.87 -17.81
C ALA A 633 36.61 3.06 -16.38
N VAL A 634 36.03 2.34 -15.43
CA VAL A 634 36.44 2.33 -14.01
C VAL A 634 37.91 1.97 -13.86
N ASN A 635 38.39 0.90 -14.51
CA ASN A 635 39.79 0.51 -14.46
C ASN A 635 40.74 1.60 -15.00
N ARG A 636 40.34 2.29 -16.07
CA ARG A 636 41.09 3.42 -16.64
C ARG A 636 41.11 4.61 -15.67
N GLU A 637 40.00 4.92 -15.04
CA GLU A 637 39.88 6.00 -14.05
C GLU A 637 40.77 5.74 -12.84
N ILE A 638 40.80 4.50 -12.31
CA ILE A 638 41.65 4.10 -11.20
C ILE A 638 43.13 4.22 -11.61
N THR A 639 43.51 3.64 -12.75
CA THR A 639 44.89 3.67 -13.24
C THR A 639 45.41 5.09 -13.42
N ASN A 640 44.55 5.98 -13.97
CA ASN A 640 44.89 7.39 -14.09
C ASN A 640 45.06 8.07 -12.74
N THR A 641 44.14 7.86 -11.81
CA THR A 641 44.17 8.48 -10.48
C THR A 641 45.39 8.04 -9.69
N ARG A 642 45.80 6.77 -9.80
CA ARG A 642 47.02 6.22 -9.16
C ARG A 642 48.32 6.73 -9.79
N SER A 643 48.31 7.21 -11.04
CA SER A 643 49.52 7.61 -11.77
C SER A 643 49.63 9.12 -12.01
N ASN A 644 48.48 9.83 -12.06
CA ASN A 644 48.38 11.23 -12.45
C ASN A 644 47.51 12.02 -11.45
N VAL A 645 46.36 12.53 -11.92
CA VAL A 645 45.36 13.24 -11.13
C VAL A 645 43.95 12.74 -11.48
N GLY A 646 43.17 12.38 -10.47
CA GLY A 646 41.76 12.16 -10.60
C GLY A 646 40.96 13.32 -9.98
N LEU A 647 39.85 13.69 -10.59
CA LEU A 647 38.90 14.69 -10.08
C LEU A 647 37.55 14.03 -9.80
N LEU A 648 37.09 14.13 -8.56
CA LEU A 648 35.78 13.58 -8.15
C LEU A 648 34.85 14.69 -7.67
N ASP A 649 33.62 14.69 -8.16
CA ASP A 649 32.54 15.51 -7.57
C ASP A 649 32.09 14.88 -6.26
N ALA A 650 32.53 15.45 -5.15
CA ALA A 650 32.21 15.06 -3.77
C ALA A 650 31.15 15.97 -3.13
N SER A 651 30.44 16.77 -3.93
CA SER A 651 29.48 17.78 -3.44
C SER A 651 28.33 17.17 -2.64
N THR A 652 27.99 15.90 -2.86
CA THR A 652 26.88 15.22 -2.18
C THR A 652 27.18 14.80 -0.75
N LEU A 653 28.47 14.78 -0.35
CA LEU A 653 28.84 14.46 1.04
C LEU A 653 28.21 15.46 2.01
N GLY A 654 27.66 14.97 3.13
CA GLY A 654 27.03 15.82 4.13
C GLY A 654 28.02 16.80 4.77
N LYS A 655 27.57 18.01 5.01
CA LYS A 655 28.35 19.11 5.64
C LYS A 655 27.48 19.77 6.70
N ILE A 656 27.65 19.35 7.95
CA ILE A 656 26.88 19.87 9.08
C ILE A 656 27.77 20.79 9.89
N LEU A 657 27.41 22.07 9.94
CA LEU A 657 28.02 23.04 10.84
C LEU A 657 27.46 22.87 12.24
N VAL A 658 28.33 22.78 13.22
CA VAL A 658 27.98 22.74 14.65
C VAL A 658 28.71 23.88 15.35
N LYS A 659 27.96 24.82 15.95
CA LYS A 659 28.53 26.03 16.53
C LYS A 659 27.93 26.32 17.88
N GLY A 660 28.75 26.88 18.77
CA GLY A 660 28.35 27.38 20.10
C GLY A 660 29.31 27.02 21.21
N PRO A 661 29.17 27.63 22.37
CA PRO A 661 30.06 27.41 23.53
C PRO A 661 30.12 25.95 23.96
N ASP A 662 29.01 25.19 23.83
CA ASP A 662 28.92 23.79 24.23
C ASP A 662 29.14 22.83 23.06
N ALA A 663 29.43 23.31 21.84
CA ALA A 663 29.55 22.47 20.64
C ALA A 663 30.60 21.35 20.79
N GLY A 664 31.75 21.63 21.36
CA GLY A 664 32.76 20.59 21.61
C GLY A 664 32.31 19.51 22.58
N ARG A 665 31.60 19.88 23.65
CA ARG A 665 30.99 18.93 24.60
C ARG A 665 29.88 18.11 23.94
N PHE A 666 29.04 18.74 23.12
CA PHE A 666 27.98 18.08 22.36
C PHE A 666 28.58 17.03 21.42
N LEU A 667 29.59 17.41 20.63
CA LEU A 667 30.25 16.50 19.69
C LEU A 667 30.98 15.35 20.41
N ASP A 668 31.44 15.57 21.63
CA ASP A 668 31.99 14.48 22.46
C ASP A 668 30.91 13.45 22.81
N LEU A 669 29.66 13.84 22.97
CA LEU A 669 28.56 12.92 23.23
C LEU A 669 28.05 12.22 21.95
N MET A 670 28.10 12.92 20.82
CA MET A 670 27.65 12.39 19.52
C MET A 670 28.63 11.37 18.92
N TYR A 671 29.95 11.61 19.05
CA TYR A 671 30.99 10.77 18.44
C TYR A 671 31.66 9.86 19.46
N THR A 672 32.25 8.77 19.00
CA THR A 672 32.99 7.82 19.86
C THR A 672 34.33 8.39 20.39
N ASN A 673 34.93 9.33 19.67
CA ASN A 673 36.19 9.98 20.04
C ASN A 673 36.01 11.43 20.57
N MET A 674 37.08 12.02 21.10
CA MET A 674 37.05 13.37 21.71
C MET A 674 37.16 14.44 20.62
N MET A 675 36.09 15.15 20.32
CA MET A 675 36.09 16.27 19.36
C MET A 675 36.45 17.61 20.00
N SER A 676 36.16 17.79 21.30
CA SER A 676 36.51 19.00 22.05
C SER A 676 38.02 19.25 22.13
N THR A 677 38.82 18.19 22.09
CA THR A 677 40.30 18.29 22.14
C THR A 677 40.96 18.46 20.76
N LEU A 678 40.18 18.51 19.68
CA LEU A 678 40.72 18.75 18.36
C LEU A 678 41.24 20.19 18.26
N PRO A 679 42.51 20.44 17.90
CA PRO A 679 42.99 21.80 17.69
C PRO A 679 42.31 22.48 16.51
N VAL A 680 42.19 23.80 16.55
CA VAL A 680 41.69 24.60 15.44
C VAL A 680 42.56 24.35 14.17
N GLY A 681 41.93 24.21 13.00
CA GLY A 681 42.60 23.90 11.74
C GLY A 681 42.97 22.41 11.54
N LYS A 682 42.61 21.55 12.48
CA LYS A 682 42.86 20.09 12.36
C LYS A 682 41.58 19.32 12.04
N CYS A 683 41.81 18.15 11.45
CA CYS A 683 40.76 17.19 11.09
C CYS A 683 40.87 15.93 11.97
N ARG A 684 39.74 15.28 12.23
CA ARG A 684 39.70 14.00 12.96
C ARG A 684 38.59 13.12 12.36
N TYR A 685 38.95 11.89 12.01
CA TYR A 685 37.94 10.89 11.63
C TYR A 685 37.10 10.52 12.86
N GLY A 686 35.78 10.50 12.72
CA GLY A 686 34.84 10.24 13.80
C GLY A 686 33.78 9.21 13.43
N LEU A 687 33.32 8.46 14.40
CA LEU A 687 32.26 7.45 14.29
C LEU A 687 31.08 7.85 15.14
N MET A 688 29.89 7.69 14.60
CA MET A 688 28.63 7.83 15.31
C MET A 688 27.93 6.50 15.48
N CYS A 689 27.43 6.23 16.69
CA CYS A 689 26.65 5.04 16.98
C CYS A 689 25.22 5.43 17.36
N ASN A 690 24.28 4.53 17.13
CA ASN A 690 22.93 4.67 17.67
C ASN A 690 22.88 4.21 19.14
N ASP A 691 21.72 4.37 19.79
CA ASP A 691 21.47 4.00 21.20
C ASP A 691 21.76 2.54 21.50
N ASN A 692 21.61 1.67 20.50
CA ASN A 692 21.91 0.25 20.63
C ASN A 692 23.40 -0.09 20.43
N GLY A 693 24.25 0.91 20.19
CA GLY A 693 25.71 0.75 20.06
C GLY A 693 26.18 0.39 18.67
N PHE A 694 25.28 0.24 17.69
CA PHE A 694 25.65 -0.06 16.31
C PHE A 694 26.15 1.18 15.58
N LEU A 695 27.13 0.98 14.69
CA LEU A 695 27.66 2.03 13.84
C LEU A 695 26.58 2.57 12.91
N MET A 696 26.34 3.88 12.95
CA MET A 696 25.29 4.55 12.22
C MET A 696 25.80 5.39 11.05
N ASP A 697 26.87 6.13 11.26
CA ASP A 697 27.54 6.95 10.25
C ASP A 697 28.98 7.24 10.66
N ASP A 698 29.80 7.70 9.72
CA ASP A 698 31.16 8.13 9.92
C ASP A 698 31.47 9.40 9.13
N GLY A 699 32.61 10.00 9.40
CA GLY A 699 33.07 11.15 8.63
C GLY A 699 34.25 11.89 9.28
N VAL A 700 34.76 12.85 8.55
CA VAL A 700 35.84 13.72 9.05
C VAL A 700 35.24 14.95 9.72
N VAL A 701 35.59 15.18 10.96
CA VAL A 701 35.21 16.37 11.72
C VAL A 701 36.37 17.35 11.70
N VAL A 702 36.09 18.60 11.40
CA VAL A 702 37.07 19.69 11.30
C VAL A 702 36.74 20.76 12.33
N ARG A 703 37.70 21.22 13.11
CA ARG A 703 37.52 22.39 13.98
C ARG A 703 37.89 23.66 13.23
N LEU A 704 36.86 24.46 12.88
CA LEU A 704 37.02 25.71 12.13
C LEU A 704 37.49 26.87 13.01
N SER A 705 36.96 26.95 14.20
CA SER A 705 37.31 27.97 15.21
C SER A 705 37.18 27.40 16.61
N GLU A 706 37.38 28.21 17.64
CA GLU A 706 37.27 27.78 19.04
C GLU A 706 35.88 27.19 19.38
N ASP A 707 34.82 27.70 18.78
CA ASP A 707 33.44 27.36 19.05
C ASP A 707 32.69 26.78 17.80
N SER A 708 33.41 26.38 16.76
CA SER A 708 32.78 25.99 15.47
C SER A 708 33.46 24.77 14.85
N TRP A 709 32.65 23.77 14.47
CA TRP A 709 33.07 22.52 13.81
C TRP A 709 32.28 22.29 12.55
N LEU A 710 32.91 21.67 11.57
CA LEU A 710 32.24 21.14 10.37
C LEU A 710 32.33 19.63 10.40
N CYS A 711 31.19 18.95 10.44
CA CYS A 711 31.06 17.51 10.47
C CYS A 711 30.68 17.00 9.09
N HIS A 712 31.55 16.26 8.43
CA HIS A 712 31.19 15.55 7.19
C HIS A 712 30.46 14.25 7.53
N THR A 713 29.53 13.86 6.68
CA THR A 713 28.75 12.62 6.77
C THR A 713 28.70 11.94 5.41
N THR A 714 28.22 10.70 5.34
CA THR A 714 27.88 10.08 4.06
C THR A 714 26.81 10.87 3.31
N SER A 715 26.77 10.75 1.97
CA SER A 715 25.77 11.45 1.14
C SER A 715 24.33 11.11 1.54
N GLY A 716 24.06 9.83 1.83
CA GLY A 716 22.74 9.36 2.27
C GLY A 716 22.43 9.69 3.75
N GLY A 717 23.47 10.00 4.54
CA GLY A 717 23.38 10.27 5.98
C GLY A 717 23.08 11.72 6.33
N ALA A 718 23.35 12.69 5.46
CA ALA A 718 23.36 14.12 5.79
C ALA A 718 22.11 14.59 6.54
N ASP A 719 20.94 14.38 5.98
CA ASP A 719 19.67 14.83 6.56
C ASP A 719 19.34 14.03 7.83
N ARG A 720 19.60 12.71 7.82
CA ARG A 720 19.37 11.83 8.97
C ARG A 720 20.26 12.22 10.16
N ILE A 721 21.54 12.48 9.93
CA ILE A 721 22.48 12.85 11.00
C ILE A 721 22.18 14.22 11.53
N HIS A 722 21.83 15.19 10.67
CA HIS A 722 21.40 16.51 11.13
C HIS A 722 20.15 16.41 12.00
N GLY A 723 19.13 15.65 11.54
CA GLY A 723 17.92 15.41 12.35
C GLY A 723 18.23 14.69 13.68
N HIS A 724 19.16 13.74 13.70
CA HIS A 724 19.60 13.06 14.90
C HIS A 724 20.31 14.00 15.89
N MET A 725 21.15 14.91 15.40
CA MET A 725 21.77 15.96 16.22
C MET A 725 20.72 16.90 16.85
N GLU A 726 19.74 17.32 16.06
CA GLU A 726 18.66 18.19 16.53
C GLU A 726 17.76 17.47 17.55
N ASP A 727 17.45 16.19 17.33
CA ASP A 727 16.63 15.40 18.25
C ASP A 727 17.27 15.33 19.65
N TRP A 728 18.57 15.01 19.72
CA TRP A 728 19.29 15.01 20.98
C TRP A 728 19.40 16.40 21.65
N LEU A 729 19.62 17.45 20.87
CA LEU A 729 19.65 18.82 21.39
C LEU A 729 18.30 19.27 21.93
N GLN A 730 17.20 18.92 21.27
CA GLN A 730 15.87 19.39 21.65
C GLN A 730 15.22 18.53 22.75
N CYS A 731 15.55 17.23 22.84
CA CYS A 731 14.89 16.31 23.75
C CYS A 731 15.72 16.04 25.01
N GLU A 732 17.07 15.87 24.90
CA GLU A 732 17.91 15.45 26.02
C GLU A 732 18.81 16.58 26.51
N TRP A 733 19.41 17.37 25.62
CA TRP A 733 20.40 18.40 25.94
C TRP A 733 19.93 19.81 25.56
N TRP A 734 18.67 20.11 25.82
CA TRP A 734 18.02 21.36 25.50
C TRP A 734 18.63 22.61 26.22
N ASP A 735 19.43 22.42 27.24
CA ASP A 735 20.18 23.48 27.95
C ASP A 735 21.54 23.78 27.28
N PHE A 736 22.02 22.97 26.34
CA PHE A 736 23.27 23.24 25.63
C PHE A 736 23.11 24.41 24.66
N LYS A 737 24.12 25.28 24.69
CA LYS A 737 24.21 26.42 23.76
C LYS A 737 24.90 25.95 22.46
N VAL A 738 24.19 25.23 21.64
CA VAL A 738 24.65 24.65 20.38
C VAL A 738 23.64 24.95 19.29
N TYR A 739 24.14 25.32 18.14
CA TYR A 739 23.35 25.55 16.92
C TYR A 739 23.92 24.71 15.80
N THR A 740 23.05 24.05 15.03
CA THR A 740 23.44 23.21 13.91
C THR A 740 22.84 23.73 12.60
N ALA A 741 23.53 23.48 11.49
CA ALA A 741 23.04 23.79 10.17
C ALA A 741 23.56 22.79 9.13
N ASN A 742 22.66 22.25 8.31
CA ASN A 742 23.04 21.44 7.16
C ASN A 742 23.43 22.34 5.99
N LEU A 743 24.74 22.40 5.69
CA LEU A 743 25.31 23.24 4.64
C LEU A 743 25.62 22.47 3.35
N THR A 744 25.14 21.22 3.21
CA THR A 744 25.50 20.32 2.12
C THR A 744 25.33 20.96 0.74
N GLU A 745 24.21 21.64 0.51
CA GLU A 745 23.92 22.24 -0.81
C GLU A 745 24.54 23.65 -1.00
N GLN A 746 25.14 24.21 0.03
CA GLN A 746 25.75 25.53 -0.07
C GLN A 746 27.17 25.50 -0.63
N PHE A 747 27.76 24.29 -0.71
CA PHE A 747 29.11 24.09 -1.22
C PHE A 747 29.15 23.07 -2.35
N ALA A 748 29.90 23.38 -3.40
CA ALA A 748 30.45 22.41 -4.30
C ALA A 748 31.76 21.89 -3.72
N GLN A 749 31.94 20.57 -3.68
CA GLN A 749 33.16 19.95 -3.16
C GLN A 749 33.79 19.05 -4.20
N VAL A 750 35.08 19.22 -4.43
CA VAL A 750 35.85 18.44 -5.40
C VAL A 750 37.02 17.76 -4.69
N ALA A 751 37.15 16.43 -4.87
CA ALA A 751 38.35 15.73 -4.44
C ALA A 751 39.37 15.74 -5.61
N VAL A 752 40.56 16.25 -5.35
CA VAL A 752 41.71 16.25 -6.25
C VAL A 752 42.71 15.22 -5.75
N VAL A 753 42.85 14.11 -6.45
CA VAL A 753 43.46 12.88 -5.95
C VAL A 753 44.59 12.38 -6.89
N GLY A 754 45.68 11.92 -6.31
CA GLY A 754 46.78 11.29 -7.06
C GLY A 754 48.15 11.96 -6.85
N PRO A 755 49.22 11.34 -7.32
CA PRO A 755 50.59 11.79 -7.00
C PRO A 755 50.92 13.19 -7.51
N LYS A 756 50.21 13.67 -8.51
CA LYS A 756 50.39 15.02 -9.08
C LYS A 756 49.36 16.02 -8.59
N ALA A 757 48.51 15.66 -7.64
CA ALA A 757 47.43 16.54 -7.14
C ALA A 757 47.94 17.88 -6.59
N ARG A 758 49.06 17.84 -5.83
CA ARG A 758 49.70 19.06 -5.32
C ARG A 758 50.15 19.98 -6.40
N LEU A 759 50.87 19.47 -7.44
CA LEU A 759 51.37 20.24 -8.58
C LEU A 759 50.23 20.99 -9.32
N LEU A 760 49.07 20.35 -9.44
CA LEU A 760 47.87 20.98 -10.00
C LEU A 760 47.41 22.17 -9.15
N LEU A 761 47.31 22.00 -7.82
CA LEU A 761 46.87 23.06 -6.93
C LEU A 761 47.88 24.20 -6.81
N GLU A 762 49.18 23.89 -6.81
CA GLU A 762 50.27 24.91 -6.88
C GLU A 762 50.18 25.74 -8.18
N LYS A 763 49.86 25.10 -9.29
CA LYS A 763 49.64 25.78 -10.57
C LYS A 763 48.42 26.71 -10.55
N LEU A 764 47.33 26.32 -9.86
CA LEU A 764 46.18 27.20 -9.65
C LEU A 764 46.57 28.44 -8.85
N GLY A 765 47.47 28.31 -7.91
CA GLY A 765 47.97 29.36 -7.07
C GLY A 765 46.96 29.94 -6.07
N GLY A 766 47.46 30.94 -5.33
CA GLY A 766 46.66 31.65 -4.29
C GLY A 766 46.96 31.17 -2.88
N MET A 767 46.84 29.91 -2.57
CA MET A 767 47.10 29.30 -1.29
C MET A 767 48.34 28.42 -1.29
N ASP A 768 49.12 28.42 -0.20
CA ASP A 768 50.20 27.47 0.01
C ASP A 768 49.63 26.08 0.38
N VAL A 769 49.81 25.12 -0.53
CA VAL A 769 49.34 23.70 -0.36
C VAL A 769 50.51 22.73 -0.18
N SER A 770 51.69 23.24 0.20
CA SER A 770 52.88 22.43 0.49
C SER A 770 52.61 21.47 1.65
N ALA A 771 53.43 20.47 1.80
CA ALA A 771 53.32 19.48 2.90
C ALA A 771 53.52 20.14 4.27
N GLU A 772 54.33 21.21 4.35
CA GLU A 772 54.61 21.98 5.54
C GLU A 772 53.41 22.88 5.92
N ALA A 773 52.84 23.60 4.97
CA ALA A 773 51.70 24.51 5.21
C ALA A 773 50.41 23.77 5.46
N LEU A 774 50.15 22.64 4.74
CA LEU A 774 48.93 21.85 4.82
C LEU A 774 49.27 20.35 5.03
N PRO A 775 49.70 19.95 6.22
CA PRO A 775 50.01 18.53 6.52
C PRO A 775 48.74 17.65 6.46
N PHE A 776 48.93 16.33 6.38
CA PHE A 776 47.82 15.39 6.40
C PHE A 776 46.95 15.55 7.66
N MET A 777 45.63 15.44 7.51
CA MET A 777 44.60 15.69 8.54
C MET A 777 44.57 17.15 9.04
N THR A 778 44.75 18.10 8.12
CA THR A 778 44.61 19.56 8.38
C THR A 778 43.63 20.20 7.38
N PHE A 779 43.29 21.42 7.73
CA PHE A 779 42.33 22.25 7.00
C PHE A 779 42.85 23.68 6.94
N ALA A 780 42.59 24.35 5.83
CA ALA A 780 42.85 25.77 5.65
C ALA A 780 41.76 26.44 4.83
N GLU A 781 41.51 27.71 5.10
CA GLU A 781 40.65 28.57 4.30
C GLU A 781 41.47 29.66 3.61
N GLY A 782 41.13 29.96 2.38
CA GLY A 782 41.80 31.01 1.61
C GLY A 782 41.35 31.05 0.18
N THR A 783 42.10 31.82 -0.65
CA THR A 783 41.85 31.90 -2.08
C THR A 783 42.69 30.84 -2.81
N LEU A 784 42.05 30.02 -3.65
CA LEU A 784 42.71 29.05 -4.53
C LEU A 784 42.24 29.26 -5.97
N GLY A 785 43.13 29.56 -6.89
CA GLY A 785 42.75 29.83 -8.27
C GLY A 785 41.82 31.02 -8.47
N GLY A 786 41.74 31.96 -7.52
CA GLY A 786 40.77 33.06 -7.50
C GLY A 786 39.42 32.77 -6.87
N PHE A 787 39.22 31.55 -6.30
CA PHE A 787 38.00 31.13 -5.64
C PHE A 787 38.18 31.11 -4.12
N ASP A 788 37.15 31.49 -3.38
CA ASP A 788 37.11 31.29 -1.94
C ASP A 788 36.99 29.82 -1.63
N ALA A 789 38.04 29.22 -1.06
CA ALA A 789 38.10 27.78 -0.90
C ALA A 789 38.36 27.34 0.52
N ARG A 790 37.77 26.23 0.90
CA ARG A 790 38.07 25.40 2.07
C ARG A 790 38.81 24.18 1.59
N VAL A 791 40.07 24.01 2.00
CA VAL A 791 40.91 22.91 1.55
C VAL A 791 41.18 21.97 2.71
N PHE A 792 40.71 20.72 2.57
CA PHE A 792 40.90 19.66 3.56
C PHE A 792 41.94 18.67 3.01
N ARG A 793 43.01 18.47 3.75
CA ARG A 793 44.07 17.53 3.40
C ARG A 793 43.74 16.15 3.96
N ILE A 794 42.82 15.47 3.34
CA ILE A 794 42.28 14.15 3.72
C ILE A 794 42.27 13.23 2.53
N SER A 795 42.22 11.91 2.77
CA SER A 795 42.20 10.91 1.71
C SER A 795 41.26 9.76 2.00
N PHE A 796 40.43 9.38 1.06
CA PHE A 796 39.59 8.17 1.09
C PHE A 796 40.05 7.11 0.08
N SER A 797 40.98 7.46 -0.84
CA SER A 797 41.55 6.55 -1.85
C SER A 797 42.89 5.96 -1.44
N GLY A 798 43.51 6.48 -0.37
CA GLY A 798 44.89 6.14 0.04
C GLY A 798 46.01 6.83 -0.77
N GLU A 799 45.64 7.73 -1.72
CA GLU A 799 46.63 8.58 -2.42
C GLU A 799 46.74 9.97 -1.79
N LEU A 800 47.72 10.77 -2.23
CA LEU A 800 47.76 12.20 -1.99
C LEU A 800 46.41 12.78 -2.44
N SER A 801 45.71 13.45 -1.56
CA SER A 801 44.34 13.93 -1.82
C SER A 801 44.05 15.21 -1.08
N TYR A 802 43.30 16.10 -1.74
CA TYR A 802 42.73 17.33 -1.23
C TYR A 802 41.24 17.34 -1.55
N GLU A 803 40.40 17.51 -0.54
CA GLU A 803 38.98 17.82 -0.76
C GLU A 803 38.80 19.33 -0.65
N ILE A 804 38.24 19.94 -1.68
CA ILE A 804 38.16 21.40 -1.81
C ILE A 804 36.71 21.79 -1.95
N ALA A 805 36.20 22.57 -0.99
CA ALA A 805 34.85 23.11 -1.01
C ALA A 805 34.86 24.59 -1.37
N VAL A 806 34.10 24.97 -2.38
CA VAL A 806 33.84 26.36 -2.79
C VAL A 806 32.33 26.65 -2.68
N PRO A 807 31.89 27.91 -2.61
CA PRO A 807 30.46 28.22 -2.67
C PRO A 807 29.79 27.57 -3.88
N ALA A 808 28.61 26.99 -3.70
CA ALA A 808 27.95 26.20 -4.75
C ALA A 808 27.80 26.95 -6.09
N ALA A 809 27.52 28.27 -6.03
CA ALA A 809 27.42 29.11 -7.23
C ALA A 809 28.73 29.18 -8.04
N GLN A 810 29.89 28.91 -7.44
CA GLN A 810 31.19 28.90 -8.07
C GLN A 810 31.64 27.48 -8.51
N GLY A 811 30.89 26.45 -8.14
CA GLY A 811 31.25 25.05 -8.30
C GLY A 811 31.63 24.67 -9.74
N LEU A 812 30.82 25.03 -10.71
CA LEU A 812 31.07 24.74 -12.12
C LEU A 812 32.33 25.43 -12.63
N ALA A 813 32.51 26.72 -12.30
CA ALA A 813 33.68 27.49 -12.71
C ALA A 813 34.97 26.94 -12.08
N PHE A 814 34.91 26.54 -10.82
CA PHE A 814 36.04 25.91 -10.13
C PHE A 814 36.38 24.54 -10.74
N TRP A 815 35.37 23.71 -11.01
CA TRP A 815 35.57 22.42 -11.71
C TRP A 815 36.28 22.59 -13.05
N GLN A 816 35.86 23.59 -13.85
CA GLN A 816 36.46 23.87 -15.13
C GLN A 816 37.89 24.35 -14.99
N ALA A 817 38.17 25.24 -14.03
CA ALA A 817 39.53 25.71 -13.75
C ALA A 817 40.49 24.56 -13.34
N LEU A 818 40.00 23.57 -12.56
CA LEU A 818 40.77 22.38 -12.24
C LEU A 818 41.05 21.51 -13.47
N HIS A 819 40.10 21.37 -14.38
CA HIS A 819 40.29 20.66 -15.64
C HIS A 819 41.33 21.35 -16.53
N ASP A 820 41.20 22.67 -16.69
CA ASP A 820 42.10 23.46 -17.57
C ASP A 820 43.54 23.45 -17.02
N ALA A 821 43.72 23.71 -15.73
CA ALA A 821 45.02 23.67 -15.09
C ALA A 821 45.61 22.26 -15.03
N GLY A 822 44.74 21.25 -14.92
CA GLY A 822 45.13 19.84 -14.73
C GLY A 822 45.52 19.13 -16.03
N ALA A 823 45.23 19.69 -17.19
CA ALA A 823 45.43 19.03 -18.48
C ALA A 823 46.85 18.50 -18.67
N GLU A 824 47.88 19.29 -18.31
CA GLU A 824 49.30 18.90 -18.42
C GLU A 824 49.71 17.81 -17.40
N PHE A 825 48.97 17.68 -16.31
CA PHE A 825 49.22 16.67 -15.29
C PHE A 825 48.42 15.37 -15.52
N GLY A 826 47.65 15.30 -16.62
CA GLY A 826 46.79 14.17 -16.95
C GLY A 826 45.56 14.08 -16.06
N ALA A 827 45.02 15.23 -15.63
CA ALA A 827 43.80 15.26 -14.83
C ALA A 827 42.61 14.67 -15.60
N MET A 828 41.88 13.79 -14.95
CA MET A 828 40.73 13.09 -15.51
C MET A 828 39.60 12.99 -14.45
N PRO A 829 38.32 13.18 -14.82
CA PRO A 829 37.24 12.90 -13.94
C PRO A 829 37.18 11.39 -13.66
N TYR A 830 36.82 11.01 -12.46
CA TYR A 830 36.51 9.65 -12.11
C TYR A 830 35.23 9.57 -11.29
N GLY A 831 34.54 8.45 -11.33
CA GLY A 831 33.26 8.24 -10.68
C GLY A 831 33.35 7.53 -9.35
N THR A 832 32.19 7.38 -8.69
CA THR A 832 32.06 6.74 -7.39
C THR A 832 32.52 5.28 -7.40
N GLU A 833 32.32 4.54 -8.51
CA GLU A 833 32.76 3.16 -8.58
C GLU A 833 34.30 3.03 -8.51
N ALA A 834 35.03 3.93 -9.20
CA ALA A 834 36.48 3.96 -9.06
C ALA A 834 36.92 4.31 -7.62
N LEU A 835 36.19 5.23 -6.96
CA LEU A 835 36.41 5.53 -5.53
C LEU A 835 36.18 4.28 -4.66
N HIS A 836 35.11 3.53 -4.89
CA HIS A 836 34.79 2.32 -4.11
C HIS A 836 35.87 1.25 -4.24
N VAL A 837 36.43 1.05 -5.42
CA VAL A 837 37.56 0.12 -5.59
C VAL A 837 38.80 0.65 -4.85
N MET A 838 39.16 1.91 -5.02
CA MET A 838 40.36 2.48 -4.41
C MET A 838 40.30 2.50 -2.86
N ARG A 839 39.13 2.79 -2.27
CA ARG A 839 38.96 2.74 -0.80
C ARG A 839 39.05 1.30 -0.30
N ALA A 840 38.49 0.33 -1.06
CA ALA A 840 38.60 -1.10 -0.70
C ALA A 840 40.04 -1.62 -0.79
N GLU A 841 40.84 -1.17 -1.79
CA GLU A 841 42.26 -1.43 -1.86
C GLU A 841 43.03 -0.95 -0.61
N LYS A 842 42.57 0.15 -0.01
CA LYS A 842 43.10 0.74 1.22
C LYS A 842 42.54 0.16 2.50
N GLY A 843 41.52 -0.70 2.39
CA GLY A 843 40.82 -1.28 3.55
C GLY A 843 39.94 -0.31 4.33
N PHE A 844 39.51 0.82 3.71
CA PHE A 844 38.61 1.77 4.30
C PHE A 844 37.17 1.29 4.16
N ILE A 845 36.39 1.40 5.24
CA ILE A 845 34.99 1.00 5.27
C ILE A 845 34.11 1.98 4.52
N MET A 846 32.96 1.51 4.10
CA MET A 846 31.86 2.34 3.62
C MET A 846 30.59 2.01 4.42
N ILE A 847 29.89 3.06 4.88
CA ILE A 847 28.60 2.91 5.55
C ILE A 847 27.57 2.38 4.56
N GLY A 848 26.93 1.27 4.95
CA GLY A 848 25.98 0.54 4.11
C GLY A 848 26.55 -0.77 3.54
N ASP A 849 27.86 -0.86 3.29
CA ASP A 849 28.52 -2.10 2.84
C ASP A 849 29.07 -2.89 4.01
N GLU A 850 30.10 -2.37 4.72
CA GLU A 850 30.67 -3.00 5.89
C GLU A 850 29.79 -2.82 7.13
N SER A 851 28.96 -1.77 7.18
CA SER A 851 28.00 -1.56 8.27
C SER A 851 26.57 -1.78 7.81
N ASP A 852 25.95 -2.85 8.26
CA ASP A 852 24.58 -3.27 7.92
C ASP A 852 23.55 -2.94 9.02
N GLY A 853 23.93 -2.16 10.04
CA GLY A 853 23.10 -1.86 11.21
C GLY A 853 23.23 -2.88 12.33
N THR A 854 24.10 -3.91 12.19
CA THR A 854 24.33 -4.94 13.22
C THR A 854 25.78 -4.95 13.73
N VAL A 855 26.67 -4.14 13.16
CA VAL A 855 28.06 -4.06 13.53
C VAL A 855 28.34 -2.91 14.50
N ILE A 856 29.31 -3.12 15.36
CA ILE A 856 29.88 -2.10 16.24
C ILE A 856 31.27 -1.70 15.70
N PRO A 857 31.82 -0.54 16.07
CA PRO A 857 33.14 -0.13 15.60
C PRO A 857 34.26 -1.16 15.81
N GLN A 858 34.18 -1.91 16.89
CA GLN A 858 35.18 -2.96 17.22
C GLN A 858 35.18 -4.09 16.20
N ASP A 859 34.00 -4.44 15.65
CA ASP A 859 33.87 -5.48 14.60
C ASP A 859 34.62 -5.10 13.33
N LEU A 860 34.74 -3.80 13.08
CA LEU A 860 35.35 -3.22 11.87
C LEU A 860 36.85 -2.86 12.07
N GLY A 861 37.43 -3.24 13.21
CA GLY A 861 38.82 -2.89 13.53
C GLY A 861 39.03 -1.41 13.89
N LEU A 862 37.94 -0.68 14.18
CA LEU A 862 37.93 0.78 14.43
C LEU A 862 38.00 1.12 15.93
N SER A 863 38.43 0.20 16.79
CA SER A 863 38.57 0.44 18.25
C SER A 863 39.51 1.61 18.58
N TRP A 864 40.43 1.95 17.69
CA TRP A 864 41.33 3.10 17.83
C TRP A 864 40.60 4.44 17.78
N ALA A 865 39.44 4.51 17.14
CA ALA A 865 38.58 5.70 17.06
C ALA A 865 37.64 5.81 18.28
N ILE A 866 37.71 4.94 19.26
CA ILE A 866 36.95 5.00 20.50
C ILE A 866 37.83 5.55 21.61
N SER A 867 37.48 6.68 22.17
CA SER A 867 38.24 7.30 23.26
C SER A 867 38.06 6.54 24.58
N LYS A 868 39.17 6.03 25.13
CA LYS A 868 39.19 5.41 26.46
C LYS A 868 39.01 6.41 27.60
N LYS A 869 39.15 7.73 27.35
CA LYS A 869 39.06 8.81 28.34
C LYS A 869 37.63 9.32 28.52
N LYS A 870 36.71 8.97 27.64
CA LYS A 870 35.32 9.45 27.71
C LYS A 870 34.51 8.71 28.76
N ALA A 871 33.78 9.49 29.55
CA ALA A 871 32.84 8.94 30.50
C ALA A 871 31.65 8.31 29.77
N ASP A 872 31.11 9.01 28.74
CA ASP A 872 29.94 8.55 27.99
C ASP A 872 29.93 9.09 26.54
N TYR A 873 29.17 8.44 25.68
CA TYR A 873 28.74 8.83 24.33
C TYR A 873 27.55 7.97 23.93
N ILE A 874 26.78 8.39 22.93
CA ILE A 874 25.62 7.64 22.46
C ILE A 874 26.05 6.22 22.02
N GLY A 875 25.40 5.20 22.62
CA GLY A 875 25.66 3.80 22.33
C GLY A 875 26.75 3.14 23.18
N LYS A 876 27.55 3.88 23.95
CA LYS A 876 28.66 3.31 24.75
C LYS A 876 28.17 2.18 25.67
N ARG A 877 27.17 2.45 26.50
CA ARG A 877 26.60 1.47 27.43
C ARG A 877 26.06 0.23 26.74
N ALA A 878 25.48 0.39 25.54
CA ALA A 878 24.94 -0.71 24.77
C ALA A 878 26.06 -1.63 24.23
N GLN A 879 27.22 -1.09 23.90
CA GLN A 879 28.39 -1.87 23.44
C GLN A 879 29.01 -2.76 24.53
N GLU A 880 28.64 -2.55 25.81
CA GLU A 880 29.07 -3.39 26.92
C GLU A 880 28.14 -4.58 27.20
N ARG A 881 27.03 -4.71 26.47
CA ARG A 881 26.12 -5.88 26.58
C ARG A 881 26.82 -7.16 26.17
N SER A 882 26.44 -8.30 26.76
CA SER A 882 27.03 -9.61 26.48
C SER A 882 27.05 -9.98 25.00
N HIS A 883 25.98 -9.68 24.27
CA HIS A 883 25.92 -9.90 22.83
C HIS A 883 26.93 -9.04 22.04
N MET A 884 27.20 -7.82 22.47
CA MET A 884 28.14 -6.91 21.80
C MET A 884 29.61 -7.25 22.12
N THR A 885 29.84 -7.87 23.27
CA THR A 885 31.19 -8.32 23.70
C THR A 885 31.44 -9.80 23.39
N ASP A 886 30.51 -10.46 22.72
CA ASP A 886 30.64 -11.87 22.33
C ASP A 886 31.84 -12.04 21.37
N PRO A 887 32.83 -12.91 21.70
CA PRO A 887 33.96 -13.17 20.81
C PRO A 887 33.56 -13.81 19.49
N ASP A 888 32.37 -14.42 19.42
CA ASP A 888 31.84 -15.05 18.19
C ASP A 888 31.30 -14.06 17.17
N ARG A 889 31.33 -12.76 17.45
CA ARG A 889 30.89 -11.72 16.46
C ARG A 889 31.75 -11.80 15.20
N TRP A 890 31.12 -11.46 14.08
CA TRP A 890 31.82 -11.38 12.81
C TRP A 890 32.64 -10.09 12.72
N GLN A 891 33.88 -10.21 12.30
CA GLN A 891 34.88 -9.14 12.29
C GLN A 891 35.43 -8.93 10.88
N LEU A 892 35.76 -7.69 10.55
CA LEU A 892 36.27 -7.29 9.25
C LEU A 892 37.65 -7.92 8.95
N VAL A 893 37.74 -8.49 7.75
CA VAL A 893 38.98 -9.04 7.18
C VAL A 893 39.02 -8.74 5.67
N GLY A 894 40.21 -8.84 5.10
CA GLY A 894 40.40 -8.98 3.68
C GLY A 894 40.24 -10.43 3.23
N LEU A 895 39.83 -10.63 2.00
CA LEU A 895 39.65 -11.93 1.36
C LEU A 895 40.33 -11.94 0.00
N GLU A 896 41.23 -12.90 -0.23
CA GLU A 896 41.92 -13.11 -1.50
C GLU A 896 41.54 -14.48 -2.06
N THR A 897 40.94 -14.52 -3.24
CA THR A 897 40.69 -15.80 -3.92
C THR A 897 41.98 -16.46 -4.36
N LEU A 898 42.03 -17.80 -4.26
CA LEU A 898 43.24 -18.55 -4.60
C LEU A 898 43.59 -18.52 -6.12
N ASP A 899 42.58 -18.24 -6.94
CA ASP A 899 42.70 -18.16 -8.39
C ASP A 899 42.74 -16.72 -8.94
N GLY A 900 42.70 -15.70 -8.07
CA GLY A 900 42.66 -14.28 -8.43
C GLY A 900 41.33 -13.79 -8.96
N SER A 901 40.28 -14.63 -8.97
CA SER A 901 38.91 -14.23 -9.42
C SER A 901 38.27 -13.26 -8.45
N VAL A 902 37.20 -12.62 -8.88
CA VAL A 902 36.37 -11.75 -8.04
C VAL A 902 35.30 -12.61 -7.36
N LEU A 903 35.16 -12.51 -6.03
CA LEU A 903 34.08 -13.16 -5.29
C LEU A 903 32.73 -12.54 -5.69
N PRO A 904 31.63 -13.33 -5.73
CA PRO A 904 30.30 -12.74 -5.87
C PRO A 904 29.98 -11.83 -4.68
N ASP A 905 29.28 -10.73 -4.97
CA ASP A 905 28.83 -9.79 -3.93
C ASP A 905 27.85 -10.46 -2.95
N GLY A 906 28.01 -10.17 -1.66
CA GLY A 906 27.16 -10.71 -0.58
C GLY A 906 27.26 -12.22 -0.35
N VAL A 907 28.15 -12.93 -1.03
CA VAL A 907 28.30 -14.38 -0.86
C VAL A 907 28.76 -14.76 0.54
N TYR A 908 28.22 -15.85 1.07
CA TYR A 908 28.53 -16.32 2.43
C TYR A 908 29.71 -17.30 2.43
N ALA A 909 30.59 -17.12 3.41
CA ALA A 909 31.55 -18.13 3.79
C ALA A 909 30.88 -19.25 4.59
N VAL A 910 31.20 -20.49 4.32
CA VAL A 910 30.58 -21.65 4.98
C VAL A 910 31.62 -22.56 5.61
N ALA A 911 31.24 -23.20 6.71
CA ALA A 911 32.04 -24.21 7.38
C ALA A 911 32.14 -25.51 6.57
N ASP A 912 33.18 -26.31 6.84
CA ASP A 912 33.25 -27.67 6.36
C ASP A 912 32.18 -28.57 7.03
N GLY A 913 31.70 -29.56 6.25
CA GLY A 913 30.70 -30.51 6.73
C GLY A 913 29.27 -29.98 6.69
N TYR A 914 28.32 -30.87 6.97
CA TYR A 914 26.88 -30.61 6.97
C TYR A 914 26.29 -30.92 8.35
N ASN A 915 25.36 -30.11 8.78
CA ASN A 915 24.55 -30.40 9.97
C ASN A 915 23.55 -31.55 9.68
N ALA A 916 22.81 -31.99 10.72
CA ALA A 916 21.82 -33.06 10.60
C ALA A 916 20.73 -32.79 9.56
N ASN A 917 20.50 -31.53 9.21
CA ASN A 917 19.50 -31.10 8.21
C ASN A 917 20.10 -30.95 6.79
N GLY A 918 21.37 -31.36 6.58
CA GLY A 918 22.06 -31.23 5.30
C GLY A 918 22.45 -29.80 4.92
N GLN A 919 22.60 -28.91 5.90
CA GLN A 919 22.98 -27.48 5.71
C GLN A 919 24.41 -27.28 6.23
N ARG A 920 25.13 -26.32 5.66
CA ARG A 920 26.43 -25.84 6.14
C ARG A 920 26.22 -24.58 7.00
N HIS A 921 26.99 -24.47 8.08
CA HIS A 921 26.97 -23.27 8.93
C HIS A 921 27.66 -22.10 8.23
N THR A 922 27.04 -20.92 8.24
CA THR A 922 27.68 -19.70 7.77
C THR A 922 28.71 -19.21 8.76
N GLN A 923 29.84 -18.73 8.25
CA GLN A 923 30.95 -18.22 9.04
C GLN A 923 31.31 -16.77 8.75
N GLY A 924 30.61 -16.15 7.82
CA GLY A 924 30.86 -14.79 7.39
C GLY A 924 30.18 -14.50 6.07
N ARG A 925 30.31 -13.25 5.60
CA ARG A 925 29.85 -12.82 4.29
C ARG A 925 30.81 -11.81 3.68
N VAL A 926 30.82 -11.73 2.35
CA VAL A 926 31.48 -10.66 1.60
C VAL A 926 30.65 -9.39 1.73
N THR A 927 31.27 -8.27 2.02
CA THR A 927 30.66 -6.95 2.15
C THR A 927 31.00 -6.04 0.97
N SER A 928 32.21 -6.13 0.44
CA SER A 928 32.69 -5.40 -0.72
C SER A 928 33.59 -6.30 -1.57
N THR A 929 33.44 -6.27 -2.89
CA THR A 929 34.21 -7.11 -3.79
C THR A 929 34.45 -6.43 -5.13
N TYR A 930 35.70 -6.40 -5.57
CA TYR A 930 36.11 -5.69 -6.79
C TYR A 930 37.26 -6.40 -7.51
N PHE A 931 37.37 -6.11 -8.80
CA PHE A 931 38.65 -6.33 -9.49
C PHE A 931 39.53 -5.07 -9.31
N SER A 932 40.69 -5.21 -8.73
CA SER A 932 41.67 -4.14 -8.58
C SER A 932 42.62 -4.10 -9.79
N PRO A 933 42.58 -3.07 -10.62
CA PRO A 933 43.58 -2.91 -11.69
C PRO A 933 44.96 -2.58 -11.13
N THR A 934 45.03 -1.99 -9.95
CA THR A 934 46.28 -1.69 -9.23
C THR A 934 47.05 -2.95 -8.88
N LEU A 935 46.35 -4.00 -8.47
CA LEU A 935 46.89 -5.27 -8.01
C LEU A 935 46.81 -6.37 -9.07
N GLY A 936 46.03 -6.15 -10.14
CA GLY A 936 45.82 -7.13 -11.23
C GLY A 936 45.00 -8.35 -10.84
N ARG A 937 44.17 -8.26 -9.79
CA ARG A 937 43.38 -9.40 -9.25
C ARG A 937 42.11 -8.96 -8.54
N GLY A 938 41.27 -9.96 -8.21
CA GLY A 938 40.14 -9.77 -7.33
C GLY A 938 40.57 -9.48 -5.90
N ILE A 939 39.87 -8.54 -5.25
CA ILE A 939 39.96 -8.25 -3.81
C ILE A 939 38.57 -8.24 -3.21
N ALA A 940 38.46 -8.61 -1.95
CA ALA A 940 37.19 -8.47 -1.25
C ALA A 940 37.43 -8.15 0.25
N MET A 941 36.48 -7.43 0.83
CA MET A 941 36.35 -7.24 2.26
C MET A 941 35.16 -8.07 2.72
N GLY A 942 35.23 -8.59 3.94
CA GLY A 942 34.14 -9.38 4.49
C GLY A 942 34.12 -9.42 5.99
N LEU A 943 32.97 -9.70 6.55
CA LEU A 943 32.80 -9.94 7.99
C LEU A 943 32.86 -11.44 8.23
N VAL A 944 33.80 -11.89 9.03
CA VAL A 944 34.07 -13.32 9.30
C VAL A 944 34.14 -13.56 10.81
N LYS A 945 33.53 -14.66 11.27
CA LYS A 945 33.59 -15.11 12.67
C LYS A 945 35.04 -15.28 13.09
N HIS A 946 35.47 -14.60 14.17
CA HIS A 946 36.87 -14.55 14.64
C HIS A 946 37.88 -14.16 13.55
N GLY A 947 37.47 -13.36 12.58
CA GLY A 947 38.24 -13.08 11.37
C GLY A 947 39.73 -12.76 11.60
N PRO A 948 40.08 -11.72 12.39
CA PRO A 948 41.48 -11.38 12.68
C PRO A 948 42.31 -12.49 13.33
N ALA A 949 41.72 -13.40 14.10
CA ALA A 949 42.39 -14.55 14.71
C ALA A 949 42.63 -15.71 13.72
N ARG A 950 42.03 -15.67 12.53
CA ARG A 950 42.06 -16.73 11.52
C ARG A 950 42.84 -16.34 10.26
N MET A 951 43.75 -15.39 10.38
CA MET A 951 44.59 -14.96 9.25
C MET A 951 45.33 -16.12 8.60
N GLY A 952 45.25 -16.17 7.26
CA GLY A 952 45.83 -17.23 6.45
C GLY A 952 44.96 -18.46 6.21
N GLU A 953 43.86 -18.60 6.94
CA GLU A 953 42.89 -19.68 6.72
C GLU A 953 42.16 -19.52 5.40
N VAL A 954 41.79 -20.62 4.78
CA VAL A 954 41.07 -20.66 3.51
C VAL A 954 39.64 -21.08 3.78
N LEU A 955 38.68 -20.25 3.31
CA LEU A 955 37.25 -20.47 3.44
C LEU A 955 36.61 -20.83 2.11
N ASP A 956 35.49 -21.56 2.15
CA ASP A 956 34.64 -21.91 1.02
C ASP A 956 33.54 -20.92 0.84
N PHE A 957 33.36 -20.43 -0.37
CA PHE A 957 32.29 -19.51 -0.80
C PHE A 957 31.48 -20.21 -1.92
N PRO A 958 30.33 -20.83 -1.60
CA PRO A 958 29.45 -21.41 -2.61
C PRO A 958 28.93 -20.36 -3.57
N ALA A 959 29.14 -20.55 -4.85
CA ALA A 959 28.72 -19.67 -5.93
C ALA A 959 27.66 -20.34 -6.82
N ASP A 960 27.21 -19.66 -7.84
CA ASP A 960 26.19 -20.16 -8.77
C ASP A 960 26.59 -21.50 -9.44
N LYS A 961 25.58 -22.29 -9.77
CA LYS A 961 25.72 -23.58 -10.48
C LYS A 961 26.57 -24.64 -9.73
N GLY A 962 26.66 -24.52 -8.40
CA GLY A 962 27.39 -25.49 -7.58
C GLY A 962 28.90 -25.29 -7.55
N ALA A 963 29.42 -24.19 -8.09
CA ALA A 963 30.83 -23.83 -7.94
C ALA A 963 31.12 -23.44 -6.49
N VAL A 964 32.35 -23.68 -6.05
CA VAL A 964 32.87 -23.22 -4.75
C VAL A 964 34.15 -22.45 -5.01
N ILE A 965 34.15 -21.16 -4.66
CA ILE A 965 35.34 -20.32 -4.74
C ILE A 965 36.05 -20.39 -3.40
N LYS A 966 37.35 -20.58 -3.42
CA LYS A 966 38.18 -20.63 -2.19
C LYS A 966 38.88 -19.28 -2.03
N ALA A 967 38.76 -18.67 -0.86
CA ALA A 967 39.48 -17.44 -0.57
C ALA A 967 40.18 -17.51 0.80
N ARG A 968 41.35 -16.90 0.85
CA ARG A 968 42.19 -16.81 2.03
C ARG A 968 41.86 -15.56 2.83
N ILE A 969 41.75 -15.67 4.13
CA ILE A 969 41.67 -14.55 5.07
C ILE A 969 43.01 -13.82 5.12
N VAL A 970 42.98 -12.52 4.82
CA VAL A 970 44.15 -11.63 4.83
C VAL A 970 43.81 -10.30 5.53
N ASP A 971 44.84 -9.47 5.70
CA ASP A 971 44.67 -8.10 6.17
C ASP A 971 43.78 -7.31 5.19
N PRO A 972 42.79 -6.52 5.65
CA PRO A 972 41.91 -5.78 4.78
C PRO A 972 42.60 -4.65 3.99
N VAL A 973 43.85 -4.28 4.36
CA VAL A 973 44.65 -3.29 3.64
C VAL A 973 45.48 -3.97 2.56
N PHE A 974 45.06 -3.91 1.32
CA PHE A 974 45.71 -4.55 0.19
C PHE A 974 46.77 -3.65 -0.46
N TYR A 975 46.65 -2.33 -0.34
CA TYR A 975 47.51 -1.35 -1.01
C TYR A 975 48.07 -0.30 -0.04
N ASP A 976 49.38 -0.01 -0.15
CA ASP A 976 50.09 1.00 0.64
C ASP A 976 49.78 0.92 2.17
N LYS A 977 50.03 -0.24 2.76
CA LYS A 977 49.69 -0.55 4.14
C LYS A 977 50.23 0.48 5.14
N GLU A 978 51.41 1.04 4.88
CA GLU A 978 52.04 2.03 5.74
C GLU A 978 51.53 3.47 5.54
N GLY A 979 50.65 3.72 4.56
CA GLY A 979 50.10 5.04 4.28
C GLY A 979 51.13 6.06 3.73
N LYS A 980 52.18 5.61 3.11
CA LYS A 980 53.26 6.46 2.60
C LYS A 980 52.78 7.41 1.47
N LYS A 981 51.82 6.94 0.64
CA LYS A 981 51.35 7.73 -0.50
C LYS A 981 50.37 8.85 -0.09
N GLN A 982 49.62 8.68 0.97
CA GLN A 982 48.71 9.71 1.46
C GLN A 982 49.37 10.74 2.35
N ASN A 983 50.52 10.43 2.92
CA ASN A 983 51.23 11.26 3.89
C ASN A 983 52.39 12.08 3.28
N VAL A 984 52.49 12.18 1.98
CA VAL A 984 53.55 12.96 1.27
C VAL A 984 53.23 14.44 1.19
#